data_00cd8870715a67993aca87502526b130
#
_entry.id   00cd8870715a67993aca87502526b130
#
_cell.length_a   1.000
_cell.length_b   1.000
_cell.length_c   1.000
_cell.angle_alpha   90.00
_cell.angle_beta   90.00
_cell.angle_gamma   90.00
#
_symmetry.space_group_name_H-M   'P 1'
#
loop_
_entity.id
_entity.type
_entity.pdbx_description
1 polymer ?
#
loop_
_entity_poly.entity_id
_entity_poly.type
_entity_poly.pdbx_seq_one_letter_code
_entity_poly.pdbx_strand_id
1 'polypeptide(L)'
;MSEEIKIGGKCPFAGNSVGGAAGSEPTTDHWWPNRLKVELLHQDPREANPQDEDFNYAEAFNQLDLAEVKKDIKALLTSSQDWWPSDYGNYGPQMIRMAWHSAGTYRIADGRGGAGEAMQRFAPINSWWDNGNVDKSRRLLWPIKQKYGAALSWADLIVLTGNCSLEIMGFPTYGFAGGRIDAWEPDNLTYWGPESWYGKKIEDAPHGSFEGHPDQMVNRDLRWTGEAGDENYDLEAPLAASNSNLIYVDPEGSAKKGIPEDSAADIRITFGRMAMNDEETVALIAGGHAFGKSHGMTPPDQIGFAPEGAPMEAQGLGWHNPRGKGNAEDTMTNGIEGSWTQNPIQWDNSYLENLFNFEWEQTKSPAGALQWTPVDKNAPRTPDAHLEGVDHPLMMMTSDIALKVDPSYRKICEKFLEDFDYFTDAFSRAWYKLTHRDMGPKARYLGPEVPQEDLIWQDPIPAVDFELVDAGDIADLKRRILDSDVSVSQLAAVAWGSASTFRTSDKRGGADGARIRLAPMKDWPVNNPDDLSTVLNVLEGIKREFDGAQSGNKKVSLADLIVLGGCAAVEKAASDAGVSVDVPFTPGRNDATAEQTDVQTFRWLEPVSDGFRNFHRDDITYNVSPEEIFMDRAALLGLSAPEWTALVGGLRVLDVNAKGAYHQHGVFTDRPGVLTNDFFLNLTSPDFEWKKVDSEGLEFTLNDRRSGETKFKATRCDLIFGANSQLRQLAEFYAQKGGHEKLVRDFAAAWNKVMMHDRFDV
;
A
#
# COMPACT_ATOMS: atom_id res chain seq x y z
N MET A 1 25.05 16.14 28.97
CA MET A 1 23.70 16.71 28.78
C MET A 1 23.40 16.52 27.33
N SER A 2 22.74 15.43 27.03
CA SER A 2 22.26 15.11 25.69
C SER A 2 20.97 15.91 25.49
N GLU A 3 21.00 16.91 24.62
CA GLU A 3 19.78 17.53 24.12
C GLU A 3 18.99 16.47 23.34
N GLU A 4 17.83 16.09 23.85
CA GLU A 4 16.86 15.33 23.08
C GLU A 4 16.50 16.11 21.81
N ILE A 5 16.92 15.61 20.66
CA ILE A 5 16.48 16.12 19.37
C ILE A 5 15.02 15.72 19.24
N LYS A 6 14.12 16.66 19.50
CA LYS A 6 12.68 16.48 19.20
C LYS A 6 12.54 16.42 17.68
N ILE A 7 12.32 15.22 17.16
CA ILE A 7 11.98 14.99 15.76
C ILE A 7 10.54 15.46 15.56
N GLY A 8 10.38 16.71 15.13
CA GLY A 8 9.09 17.30 14.80
C GLY A 8 8.83 17.23 13.30
N GLY A 9 8.61 16.03 12.76
CA GLY A 9 8.07 15.87 11.43
C GLY A 9 6.54 15.81 11.49
N LYS A 10 5.84 16.65 10.73
CA LYS A 10 4.39 16.57 10.60
C LYS A 10 4.02 15.56 9.52
N CYS A 11 3.94 14.29 9.89
CA CYS A 11 3.14 13.33 9.17
C CYS A 11 1.70 13.84 9.07
N PRO A 12 0.94 13.64 7.99
CA PRO A 12 -0.50 13.84 8.02
C PRO A 12 -1.15 13.14 9.20
N PHE A 13 -0.50 12.07 9.69
CA PHE A 13 -0.88 11.27 10.84
C PHE A 13 0.00 11.49 12.09
N ALA A 14 1.05 12.32 12.03
CA ALA A 14 1.83 12.70 13.18
C ALA A 14 1.42 14.10 13.63
N GLY A 15 0.39 14.20 14.40
CA GLY A 15 0.29 15.27 15.39
C GLY A 15 1.53 15.20 16.27
N ASN A 16 1.99 16.28 16.88
CA ASN A 16 3.15 16.30 17.79
C ASN A 16 3.16 15.06 18.68
N SER A 17 3.78 13.98 18.21
CA SER A 17 3.81 12.72 18.92
C SER A 17 4.72 12.87 20.11
N VAL A 18 4.13 13.08 21.22
CA VAL A 18 4.75 12.75 22.49
C VAL A 18 4.31 11.33 22.79
N GLY A 19 5.22 10.42 22.79
CA GLY A 19 5.14 9.02 23.10
C GLY A 19 3.76 8.40 23.19
N GLY A 20 3.50 7.40 22.39
CA GLY A 20 2.29 6.60 22.34
C GLY A 20 0.99 7.41 22.27
N ALA A 21 0.14 7.10 21.33
CA ALA A 21 -1.15 7.79 21.16
C ALA A 21 -2.01 7.86 22.42
N ALA A 22 -1.71 7.06 23.41
CA ALA A 22 -2.34 7.05 24.73
C ALA A 22 -2.01 8.28 25.59
N GLY A 23 -0.85 8.92 25.44
CA GLY A 23 -0.39 9.99 26.33
C GLY A 23 -0.69 11.42 25.87
N SER A 24 -1.28 11.65 24.69
CA SER A 24 -1.62 12.99 24.23
C SER A 24 -2.96 13.45 24.78
N GLU A 25 -3.04 14.62 25.40
CA GLU A 25 -4.33 15.17 25.82
C GLU A 25 -5.22 15.39 24.58
N PRO A 26 -6.45 14.84 24.56
CA PRO A 26 -7.39 15.02 23.46
C PRO A 26 -8.08 16.39 23.57
N THR A 27 -7.35 17.44 23.25
CA THR A 27 -7.87 18.80 23.25
C THR A 27 -8.00 19.32 21.84
N THR A 28 -8.85 20.31 21.63
CA THR A 28 -8.95 21.00 20.33
C THR A 28 -7.65 21.69 19.95
N ASP A 29 -6.79 22.00 20.91
CA ASP A 29 -5.43 22.50 20.67
C ASP A 29 -4.55 21.46 19.98
N HIS A 30 -4.82 20.17 20.17
CA HIS A 30 -4.14 19.09 19.46
C HIS A 30 -4.39 19.18 17.94
N TRP A 31 -5.60 19.59 17.53
CA TRP A 31 -5.98 19.74 16.14
C TRP A 31 -5.69 21.12 15.56
N TRP A 32 -5.52 22.15 16.41
CA TRP A 32 -5.35 23.52 15.98
C TRP A 32 -3.87 23.95 16.01
N PRO A 33 -3.34 24.53 14.94
CA PRO A 33 -3.93 24.76 13.62
C PRO A 33 -4.03 23.50 12.75
N ASN A 34 -3.51 22.36 13.21
CA ASN A 34 -3.44 21.10 12.51
C ASN A 34 -4.66 20.23 12.87
N ARG A 35 -5.82 20.60 12.39
CA ARG A 35 -7.04 19.81 12.56
C ARG A 35 -6.91 18.41 11.95
N LEU A 36 -7.73 17.47 12.44
CA LEU A 36 -7.91 16.16 11.78
C LEU A 36 -8.27 16.40 10.30
N LYS A 37 -7.45 15.89 9.39
CA LYS A 37 -7.53 16.16 7.95
C LYS A 37 -8.62 15.31 7.28
N VAL A 38 -9.88 15.55 7.64
CA VAL A 38 -11.05 14.82 7.10
C VAL A 38 -11.18 15.00 5.57
N GLU A 39 -10.63 16.08 5.02
CA GLU A 39 -10.51 16.30 3.58
C GLU A 39 -9.80 15.19 2.83
N LEU A 40 -8.95 14.43 3.50
CA LEU A 40 -8.27 13.27 2.89
C LEU A 40 -9.25 12.14 2.49
N LEU A 41 -10.45 12.11 3.03
CA LEU A 41 -11.52 11.17 2.62
C LEU A 41 -12.24 11.61 1.33
N HIS A 42 -11.85 12.73 0.75
CA HIS A 42 -12.41 13.27 -0.50
C HIS A 42 -11.37 13.35 -1.63
N GLN A 43 -10.26 12.62 -1.51
CA GLN A 43 -9.28 12.53 -2.58
C GLN A 43 -9.83 11.74 -3.78
N ASP A 44 -9.26 12.02 -4.94
CA ASP A 44 -9.65 11.43 -6.22
C ASP A 44 -11.17 11.50 -6.49
N PRO A 45 -11.80 12.68 -6.32
CA PRO A 45 -13.19 12.82 -6.65
C PRO A 45 -13.40 12.59 -8.15
N ARG A 46 -14.58 12.14 -8.53
CA ARG A 46 -14.91 11.92 -9.96
C ARG A 46 -14.60 13.15 -10.83
N GLU A 47 -14.79 14.33 -10.29
CA GLU A 47 -14.53 15.61 -10.95
C GLU A 47 -13.04 15.85 -11.28
N ALA A 48 -12.11 15.21 -10.59
CA ALA A 48 -10.68 15.28 -10.90
C ALA A 48 -10.29 14.41 -12.11
N ASN A 49 -11.11 13.40 -12.45
CA ASN A 49 -10.87 12.52 -13.58
C ASN A 49 -11.42 13.14 -14.88
N PRO A 50 -10.57 13.50 -15.85
CA PRO A 50 -11.01 14.11 -17.11
C PRO A 50 -11.62 13.14 -18.13
N GLN A 51 -11.67 11.84 -17.84
CA GLN A 51 -12.26 10.84 -18.72
C GLN A 51 -13.79 10.89 -18.66
N ASP A 52 -14.44 10.48 -19.74
CA ASP A 52 -15.90 10.39 -19.81
C ASP A 52 -16.44 9.42 -18.74
N GLU A 53 -17.66 9.66 -18.26
CA GLU A 53 -18.26 8.85 -17.18
C GLU A 53 -18.47 7.39 -17.53
N ASP A 54 -18.68 7.10 -18.82
CA ASP A 54 -18.88 5.78 -19.39
C ASP A 54 -17.57 5.12 -19.86
N PHE A 55 -16.42 5.77 -19.67
CA PHE A 55 -15.13 5.19 -20.05
C PHE A 55 -14.81 3.94 -19.20
N ASN A 56 -14.62 2.81 -19.89
CA ASN A 56 -14.23 1.55 -19.27
C ASN A 56 -12.81 1.16 -19.72
N TYR A 57 -11.87 1.25 -18.79
CA TYR A 57 -10.47 0.95 -19.07
C TYR A 57 -10.24 -0.51 -19.48
N ALA A 58 -10.93 -1.47 -18.86
CA ALA A 58 -10.78 -2.88 -19.20
C ALA A 58 -11.22 -3.17 -20.64
N GLU A 59 -12.33 -2.57 -21.08
CA GLU A 59 -12.79 -2.69 -22.47
C GLU A 59 -11.81 -2.03 -23.43
N ALA A 60 -11.30 -0.85 -23.12
CA ALA A 60 -10.34 -0.12 -23.94
C ALA A 60 -9.02 -0.89 -24.05
N PHE A 61 -8.48 -1.41 -22.94
CA PHE A 61 -7.25 -2.19 -22.91
C PHE A 61 -7.39 -3.49 -23.72
N ASN A 62 -8.50 -4.21 -23.59
CA ASN A 62 -8.74 -5.46 -24.31
C ASN A 62 -8.89 -5.28 -25.84
N GLN A 63 -9.05 -4.05 -26.33
CA GLN A 63 -9.03 -3.74 -27.75
C GLN A 63 -7.61 -3.51 -28.31
N LEU A 64 -6.59 -3.40 -27.44
CA LEU A 64 -5.21 -3.24 -27.86
C LEU A 64 -4.64 -4.52 -28.46
N ASP A 65 -3.89 -4.39 -29.53
CA ASP A 65 -2.94 -5.41 -29.96
C ASP A 65 -1.66 -5.28 -29.10
N LEU A 66 -1.59 -6.06 -28.01
CA LEU A 66 -0.46 -6.00 -27.09
C LEU A 66 0.89 -6.32 -27.76
N ALA A 67 0.89 -7.17 -28.79
CA ALA A 67 2.10 -7.51 -29.52
C ALA A 67 2.61 -6.29 -30.33
N GLU A 68 1.73 -5.50 -30.93
CA GLU A 68 2.11 -4.26 -31.61
C GLU A 68 2.59 -3.19 -30.61
N VAL A 69 1.95 -3.07 -29.44
CA VAL A 69 2.41 -2.19 -28.34
C VAL A 69 3.85 -2.57 -27.93
N LYS A 70 4.10 -3.84 -27.69
CA LYS A 70 5.45 -4.36 -27.30
C LYS A 70 6.47 -4.11 -28.41
N LYS A 71 6.10 -4.26 -29.65
CA LYS A 71 6.97 -3.97 -30.80
C LYS A 71 7.38 -2.50 -30.86
N ASP A 72 6.44 -1.57 -30.64
CA ASP A 72 6.73 -0.14 -30.60
C ASP A 72 7.65 0.22 -29.43
N ILE A 73 7.39 -0.35 -28.25
CA ILE A 73 8.24 -0.16 -27.07
C ILE A 73 9.67 -0.67 -27.36
N LYS A 74 9.82 -1.90 -27.90
CA LYS A 74 11.13 -2.48 -28.22
C LYS A 74 11.89 -1.66 -29.25
N ALA A 75 11.20 -1.08 -30.23
CA ALA A 75 11.80 -0.18 -31.20
C ALA A 75 12.31 1.11 -30.55
N LEU A 76 11.55 1.69 -29.63
CA LEU A 76 11.98 2.87 -28.85
C LEU A 76 13.19 2.56 -27.98
N LEU A 77 13.21 1.43 -27.29
CA LEU A 77 14.29 1.01 -26.39
C LEU A 77 15.66 0.93 -27.07
N THR A 78 15.69 0.64 -28.36
CA THR A 78 16.91 0.50 -29.17
C THR A 78 17.17 1.70 -30.09
N SER A 79 16.46 2.82 -29.91
CA SER A 79 16.56 4.04 -30.70
C SER A 79 17.05 5.21 -29.83
N SER A 80 18.36 5.35 -29.68
CA SER A 80 18.97 6.40 -28.88
C SER A 80 18.58 7.81 -29.38
N GLN A 81 18.22 8.70 -28.45
CA GLN A 81 17.81 10.07 -28.72
C GLN A 81 18.95 11.04 -28.38
N ASP A 82 19.22 12.02 -29.26
CA ASP A 82 20.30 13.00 -29.05
C ASP A 82 20.16 13.83 -27.78
N TRP A 83 18.93 14.09 -27.35
CA TRP A 83 18.67 14.90 -26.15
C TRP A 83 18.88 14.12 -24.85
N TRP A 84 18.84 12.77 -24.91
CA TRP A 84 19.11 11.84 -23.79
C TRP A 84 19.63 10.52 -24.35
N PRO A 85 20.95 10.40 -24.66
CA PRO A 85 21.50 9.19 -25.24
C PRO A 85 21.41 7.98 -24.33
N SER A 86 21.14 6.81 -24.93
CA SER A 86 21.05 5.54 -24.21
C SER A 86 22.43 4.98 -23.91
N ASP A 87 22.61 4.42 -22.71
CA ASP A 87 23.80 3.66 -22.35
C ASP A 87 23.91 2.40 -23.22
N TYR A 88 25.09 2.12 -23.74
CA TYR A 88 25.36 0.94 -24.61
C TYR A 88 24.40 0.82 -25.80
N GLY A 89 23.76 1.92 -26.22
CA GLY A 89 22.76 1.91 -27.31
C GLY A 89 21.39 1.30 -26.92
N ASN A 90 21.11 1.11 -25.65
CA ASN A 90 19.90 0.44 -25.15
C ASN A 90 19.34 1.13 -23.90
N TYR A 91 18.07 1.59 -23.96
CA TYR A 91 17.38 2.18 -22.80
C TYR A 91 16.87 1.12 -21.80
N GLY A 92 16.98 -0.17 -22.09
CA GLY A 92 16.44 -1.23 -21.26
C GLY A 92 16.77 -1.09 -19.77
N PRO A 93 18.04 -0.97 -19.37
CA PRO A 93 18.40 -0.82 -17.95
C PRO A 93 17.76 0.39 -17.29
N GLN A 94 17.71 1.53 -17.97
CA GLN A 94 17.05 2.74 -17.47
C GLN A 94 15.55 2.54 -17.26
N MET A 95 14.89 1.79 -18.15
CA MET A 95 13.46 1.53 -18.06
C MET A 95 13.11 0.44 -17.04
N ILE A 96 13.97 -0.55 -16.84
CA ILE A 96 13.86 -1.49 -15.72
C ILE A 96 13.88 -0.73 -14.40
N ARG A 97 14.84 0.21 -14.24
CA ARG A 97 14.91 1.08 -13.07
C ARG A 97 13.62 1.88 -12.88
N MET A 98 13.05 2.46 -13.94
CA MET A 98 11.78 3.19 -13.85
C MET A 98 10.63 2.30 -13.36
N ALA A 99 10.48 1.08 -13.91
CA ALA A 99 9.44 0.14 -13.51
C ALA A 99 9.65 -0.35 -12.07
N TRP A 100 10.89 -0.64 -11.68
CA TRP A 100 11.26 -0.95 -10.31
C TRP A 100 10.86 0.17 -9.35
N HIS A 101 11.19 1.42 -9.66
CA HIS A 101 10.92 2.57 -8.81
C HIS A 101 9.41 2.92 -8.74
N SER A 102 8.63 2.52 -9.73
CA SER A 102 7.18 2.59 -9.66
C SER A 102 6.63 1.54 -8.68
N ALA A 103 7.07 0.29 -8.82
CA ALA A 103 6.58 -0.84 -8.04
C ALA A 103 7.14 -0.90 -6.61
N GLY A 104 8.41 -0.50 -6.42
CA GLY A 104 9.13 -0.61 -5.14
C GLY A 104 8.66 0.33 -4.04
N THR A 105 7.72 1.22 -4.31
CA THR A 105 7.05 2.04 -3.30
C THR A 105 5.97 1.27 -2.53
N TYR A 106 5.59 0.07 -2.98
CA TYR A 106 4.59 -0.77 -2.30
C TYR A 106 5.01 -1.13 -0.87
N ARG A 107 4.05 -1.09 0.04
CA ARG A 107 4.21 -1.54 1.41
C ARG A 107 3.05 -2.44 1.85
N ILE A 108 3.41 -3.59 2.41
CA ILE A 108 2.44 -4.63 2.81
C ILE A 108 1.57 -4.18 3.99
N ALA A 109 2.07 -3.29 4.85
CA ALA A 109 1.37 -2.88 6.07
C ALA A 109 -0.01 -2.27 5.79
N ASP A 110 -0.13 -1.43 4.76
CA ASP A 110 -1.38 -0.76 4.38
C ASP A 110 -1.74 -0.90 2.89
N GLY A 111 -0.91 -1.58 2.12
CA GLY A 111 -1.12 -1.82 0.69
C GLY A 111 -0.91 -0.60 -0.20
N ARG A 112 -0.48 0.54 0.34
CA ARG A 112 -0.22 1.76 -0.44
C ARG A 112 1.11 1.70 -1.17
N GLY A 113 1.29 2.62 -2.11
CA GLY A 113 2.41 2.60 -3.04
C GLY A 113 2.20 1.58 -4.16
N GLY A 114 3.29 1.21 -4.84
CA GLY A 114 3.24 0.25 -5.93
C GLY A 114 3.04 0.85 -7.30
N ALA A 115 2.86 -0.03 -8.29
CA ALA A 115 2.79 0.34 -9.69
C ALA A 115 1.36 0.70 -10.16
N GLY A 116 0.34 0.46 -9.33
CA GLY A 116 -1.08 0.38 -9.73
C GLY A 116 -1.69 1.66 -10.30
N GLU A 117 -1.16 2.83 -9.94
CA GLU A 117 -1.77 4.13 -10.25
C GLU A 117 -0.79 5.12 -10.91
N ALA A 118 0.43 4.68 -11.22
CA ALA A 118 1.52 5.49 -11.76
C ALA A 118 1.85 6.75 -10.93
N MET A 119 1.85 6.63 -9.61
CA MET A 119 2.12 7.72 -8.66
C MET A 119 3.49 8.38 -8.85
N GLN A 120 4.43 7.70 -9.48
CA GLN A 120 5.74 8.24 -9.86
C GLN A 120 5.65 9.52 -10.74
N ARG A 121 4.49 9.83 -11.33
CA ARG A 121 4.25 11.05 -12.10
C ARG A 121 4.08 12.30 -11.24
N PHE A 122 3.75 12.13 -9.96
CA PHE A 122 3.34 13.19 -9.05
C PHE A 122 4.40 13.48 -7.99
N ALA A 123 4.37 14.71 -7.47
CA ALA A 123 5.07 15.06 -6.24
C ALA A 123 4.51 14.23 -5.06
N PRO A 124 5.35 13.88 -4.04
CA PRO A 124 6.80 14.14 -3.99
C PRO A 124 7.64 13.09 -4.72
N ILE A 125 7.04 11.98 -5.17
CA ILE A 125 7.75 10.81 -5.70
C ILE A 125 8.59 11.16 -6.94
N ASN A 126 8.05 11.96 -7.86
CA ASN A 126 8.76 12.38 -9.08
C ASN A 126 10.05 13.16 -8.78
N SER A 127 10.15 13.72 -7.58
CA SER A 127 11.26 14.58 -7.12
C SER A 127 12.11 13.93 -6.03
N TRP A 128 11.89 12.67 -5.72
CA TRP A 128 12.78 11.92 -4.86
C TRP A 128 14.16 11.77 -5.51
N TRP A 129 15.20 11.84 -4.68
CA TRP A 129 16.57 11.62 -5.16
C TRP A 129 16.76 10.26 -5.84
N ASP A 130 16.16 9.21 -5.28
CA ASP A 130 16.15 7.87 -5.87
C ASP A 130 15.58 7.85 -7.29
N ASN A 131 14.74 8.82 -7.64
CA ASN A 131 14.16 9.00 -8.96
C ASN A 131 14.94 9.95 -9.88
N GLY A 132 16.21 10.25 -9.55
CA GLY A 132 17.08 11.05 -10.41
C GLY A 132 17.05 10.56 -11.87
N ASN A 133 16.69 11.45 -12.80
CA ASN A 133 16.54 11.18 -14.24
C ASN A 133 15.43 10.20 -14.67
N VAL A 134 14.56 9.73 -13.78
CA VAL A 134 13.38 8.91 -14.16
C VAL A 134 12.32 9.74 -14.90
N ASP A 135 12.31 11.05 -14.72
CA ASP A 135 11.54 12.00 -15.53
C ASP A 135 11.87 11.91 -17.03
N LYS A 136 13.14 11.67 -17.39
CA LYS A 136 13.57 11.43 -18.79
C LYS A 136 13.02 10.12 -19.32
N SER A 137 13.01 9.06 -18.50
CA SER A 137 12.42 7.77 -18.88
C SER A 137 10.95 7.91 -19.26
N ARG A 138 10.17 8.62 -18.45
CA ARG A 138 8.76 8.90 -18.78
C ARG A 138 8.61 9.77 -20.04
N ARG A 139 9.48 10.77 -20.20
CA ARG A 139 9.45 11.63 -21.39
C ARG A 139 9.79 10.86 -22.67
N LEU A 140 10.71 9.89 -22.61
CA LEU A 140 11.02 8.99 -23.72
C LEU A 140 9.81 8.16 -24.16
N LEU A 141 8.95 7.74 -23.21
CA LEU A 141 7.75 6.96 -23.49
C LEU A 141 6.57 7.77 -24.04
N TRP A 142 6.65 9.11 -24.02
CA TRP A 142 5.54 9.95 -24.44
C TRP A 142 5.00 9.65 -25.84
N PRO A 143 5.81 9.37 -26.89
CA PRO A 143 5.29 8.99 -28.20
C PRO A 143 4.43 7.72 -28.19
N ILE A 144 4.77 6.73 -27.35
CA ILE A 144 3.97 5.51 -27.15
C ILE A 144 2.64 5.87 -26.50
N LYS A 145 2.68 6.62 -25.41
CA LYS A 145 1.47 7.06 -24.70
C LYS A 145 0.54 7.86 -25.61
N GLN A 146 1.08 8.76 -26.45
CA GLN A 146 0.30 9.51 -27.42
C GLN A 146 -0.38 8.59 -28.46
N LYS A 147 0.31 7.56 -28.94
CA LYS A 147 -0.23 6.63 -29.93
C LYS A 147 -1.39 5.82 -29.40
N TYR A 148 -1.29 5.30 -28.19
CA TYR A 148 -2.29 4.38 -27.61
C TYR A 148 -3.31 5.08 -26.70
N GLY A 149 -3.07 6.33 -26.31
CA GLY A 149 -4.03 7.18 -25.61
C GLY A 149 -4.54 6.58 -24.31
N ALA A 150 -5.83 6.71 -24.07
CA ALA A 150 -6.50 6.25 -22.86
C ALA A 150 -6.55 4.71 -22.72
N ALA A 151 -6.44 3.98 -23.84
CA ALA A 151 -6.48 2.53 -23.85
C ALA A 151 -5.24 1.88 -23.19
N LEU A 152 -4.15 2.62 -23.04
CA LEU A 152 -2.93 2.19 -22.32
C LEU A 152 -2.61 3.19 -21.22
N SER A 153 -2.90 2.85 -19.97
CA SER A 153 -2.56 3.70 -18.82
C SER A 153 -1.05 3.91 -18.69
N TRP A 154 -0.62 4.98 -18.04
CA TRP A 154 0.79 5.14 -17.68
C TRP A 154 1.28 4.03 -16.77
N ALA A 155 0.43 3.57 -15.85
CA ALA A 155 0.76 2.49 -14.93
C ALA A 155 1.08 1.19 -15.68
N ASP A 156 0.22 0.79 -16.61
CA ASP A 156 0.46 -0.39 -17.44
C ASP A 156 1.64 -0.19 -18.41
N LEU A 157 1.79 0.99 -19.01
CA LEU A 157 2.90 1.30 -19.90
C LEU A 157 4.26 1.21 -19.19
N ILE A 158 4.39 1.72 -17.97
CA ILE A 158 5.63 1.67 -17.19
C ILE A 158 6.05 0.22 -16.92
N VAL A 159 5.12 -0.62 -16.44
CA VAL A 159 5.40 -2.03 -16.13
C VAL A 159 5.68 -2.82 -17.40
N LEU A 160 4.88 -2.64 -18.46
CA LEU A 160 5.08 -3.31 -19.74
C LEU A 160 6.42 -2.94 -20.36
N THR A 161 6.86 -1.68 -20.22
CA THR A 161 8.17 -1.24 -20.70
C THR A 161 9.30 -1.94 -19.93
N GLY A 162 9.16 -2.12 -18.61
CA GLY A 162 10.09 -2.92 -17.81
C GLY A 162 10.24 -4.33 -18.34
N ASN A 163 9.12 -5.01 -18.62
CA ASN A 163 9.12 -6.36 -19.21
C ASN A 163 9.78 -6.38 -20.61
N CYS A 164 9.38 -5.48 -21.50
CA CYS A 164 10.01 -5.38 -22.82
C CYS A 164 11.52 -5.16 -22.75
N SER A 165 11.97 -4.39 -21.76
CA SER A 165 13.39 -4.13 -21.51
C SER A 165 14.15 -5.39 -21.13
N LEU A 166 13.61 -6.18 -20.20
CA LEU A 166 14.17 -7.48 -19.83
C LEU A 166 14.21 -8.42 -21.04
N GLU A 167 13.14 -8.52 -21.80
CA GLU A 167 13.01 -9.39 -22.96
C GLU A 167 14.02 -9.08 -24.07
N ILE A 168 14.28 -7.79 -24.39
CA ILE A 168 15.25 -7.44 -25.46
C ILE A 168 16.70 -7.73 -25.05
N MET A 169 16.95 -7.87 -23.74
CA MET A 169 18.27 -8.25 -23.19
C MET A 169 18.38 -9.75 -22.91
N GLY A 170 17.38 -10.55 -23.37
CA GLY A 170 17.42 -12.02 -23.36
C GLY A 170 16.81 -12.68 -22.12
N PHE A 171 16.17 -11.90 -21.22
CA PHE A 171 15.53 -12.46 -20.03
C PHE A 171 14.08 -12.89 -20.33
N PRO A 172 13.69 -14.14 -19.99
CA PRO A 172 12.30 -14.60 -20.13
C PRO A 172 11.45 -14.11 -18.96
N THR A 173 10.57 -13.15 -19.20
CA THR A 173 9.63 -12.66 -18.18
C THR A 173 8.55 -13.71 -17.87
N TYR A 174 8.08 -13.77 -16.62
CA TYR A 174 7.05 -14.72 -16.18
C TYR A 174 5.69 -14.45 -16.81
N GLY A 175 5.39 -13.19 -17.12
CA GLY A 175 4.16 -12.73 -17.73
C GLY A 175 3.91 -11.25 -17.52
N PHE A 176 2.73 -10.80 -17.99
CA PHE A 176 2.24 -9.45 -17.82
C PHE A 176 0.72 -9.45 -17.69
N ALA A 177 0.20 -8.68 -16.78
CA ALA A 177 -1.21 -8.33 -16.70
C ALA A 177 -1.38 -6.82 -16.80
N GLY A 178 -2.28 -6.36 -17.69
CA GLY A 178 -2.83 -5.02 -17.66
C GLY A 178 -3.97 -4.90 -16.66
N GLY A 179 -4.55 -3.71 -16.51
CA GLY A 179 -5.68 -3.44 -15.64
C GLY A 179 -5.39 -2.39 -14.57
N ARG A 180 -4.22 -1.75 -14.59
CA ARG A 180 -3.86 -0.63 -13.73
C ARG A 180 -4.49 0.65 -14.26
N ILE A 181 -5.11 1.43 -13.37
CA ILE A 181 -5.80 2.67 -13.72
C ILE A 181 -4.99 3.85 -13.18
N ASP A 182 -4.73 4.84 -14.03
CA ASP A 182 -3.99 6.03 -13.66
C ASP A 182 -4.74 6.87 -12.63
N ALA A 183 -4.05 7.31 -11.57
CA ALA A 183 -4.52 8.39 -10.73
C ALA A 183 -4.41 9.75 -11.44
N TRP A 184 -5.25 10.70 -11.02
CA TRP A 184 -5.29 12.06 -11.56
C TRP A 184 -4.82 13.12 -10.54
N GLU A 185 -4.64 12.72 -9.30
CA GLU A 185 -4.14 13.52 -8.20
C GLU A 185 -3.03 12.80 -7.43
N PRO A 186 -2.13 13.52 -6.76
CA PRO A 186 -1.15 12.90 -5.87
C PRO A 186 -1.84 12.28 -4.64
N ASP A 187 -1.35 11.11 -4.20
CA ASP A 187 -1.81 10.50 -2.96
C ASP A 187 -1.27 11.25 -1.74
N ASN A 188 -2.16 11.93 -1.01
CA ASN A 188 -1.84 12.65 0.23
C ASN A 188 -2.10 11.83 1.50
N LEU A 189 -2.63 10.62 1.39
CA LEU A 189 -2.83 9.70 2.51
C LEU A 189 -1.58 8.89 2.82
N THR A 190 -0.76 8.62 1.82
CA THR A 190 0.50 7.92 1.99
C THR A 190 1.52 8.84 2.67
N TYR A 191 2.13 8.35 3.74
CA TYR A 191 3.24 9.03 4.37
C TYR A 191 4.51 8.83 3.54
N TRP A 192 5.00 9.89 2.92
CA TRP A 192 6.15 9.86 2.00
C TRP A 192 7.47 10.32 2.64
N GLY A 193 7.52 10.39 3.94
CA GLY A 193 8.65 10.88 4.72
C GLY A 193 8.33 12.17 5.47
N PRO A 194 9.20 12.63 6.40
CA PRO A 194 8.95 13.84 7.17
C PRO A 194 8.79 15.07 6.28
N GLU A 195 7.70 15.81 6.42
CA GLU A 195 7.47 17.07 5.69
C GLU A 195 8.63 18.07 5.88
N SER A 196 9.28 18.01 7.05
CA SER A 196 10.46 18.83 7.33
C SER A 196 11.63 18.59 6.36
N TRP A 197 11.63 17.48 5.65
CA TRP A 197 12.64 17.16 4.66
C TRP A 197 12.33 17.76 3.29
N TYR A 198 11.04 17.83 2.95
CA TYR A 198 10.59 18.41 1.70
C TYR A 198 10.32 19.90 1.83
N GLY A 199 9.44 20.27 2.78
CA GLY A 199 8.98 21.64 2.95
C GLY A 199 10.12 22.61 3.28
N LYS A 200 10.93 22.31 4.29
CA LYS A 200 12.02 23.20 4.68
C LYS A 200 13.16 23.31 3.69
N LYS A 201 13.35 22.29 2.82
CA LYS A 201 14.48 22.27 1.91
C LYS A 201 14.14 22.59 0.47
N ILE A 202 12.93 22.30 0.03
CA ILE A 202 12.41 22.89 -1.21
C ILE A 202 12.21 24.40 -1.03
N GLU A 203 11.72 24.83 0.16
CA GLU A 203 11.54 26.25 0.48
C GLU A 203 12.82 26.98 0.90
N ASP A 204 13.73 26.29 1.61
CA ASP A 204 14.99 26.87 2.13
C ASP A 204 16.20 26.57 1.24
N ALA A 205 16.08 25.68 0.25
CA ALA A 205 17.18 25.44 -0.68
C ALA A 205 17.35 26.64 -1.60
N PRO A 206 18.44 27.40 -1.48
CA PRO A 206 18.66 28.51 -2.37
C PRO A 206 18.86 27.98 -3.78
N HIS A 207 17.84 28.20 -4.63
CA HIS A 207 17.97 28.12 -6.08
C HIS A 207 18.70 26.88 -6.65
N GLY A 208 18.16 25.70 -6.42
CA GLY A 208 18.54 24.51 -7.17
C GLY A 208 19.72 23.72 -6.63
N SER A 209 20.24 24.08 -5.49
CA SER A 209 21.25 23.25 -4.86
C SER A 209 20.59 22.10 -4.09
N PHE A 210 21.14 20.91 -4.23
CA PHE A 210 20.91 19.80 -3.34
C PHE A 210 21.65 19.94 -2.02
N GLU A 211 22.01 21.16 -1.63
CA GLU A 211 22.75 21.43 -0.43
C GLU A 211 22.01 20.83 0.78
N GLY A 212 22.61 19.84 1.37
CA GLY A 212 22.06 19.04 2.45
C GLY A 212 21.16 17.86 2.02
N HIS A 213 20.85 17.70 0.75
CA HIS A 213 20.14 16.53 0.23
C HIS A 213 20.90 15.22 0.46
N PRO A 214 22.20 15.10 0.19
CA PRO A 214 22.94 13.88 0.45
C PRO A 214 22.86 13.42 1.90
N ASP A 215 23.01 14.34 2.85
CA ASP A 215 22.99 14.00 4.27
C ASP A 215 21.61 13.64 4.80
N GLN A 216 20.55 14.05 4.10
CA GLN A 216 19.18 13.83 4.54
C GLN A 216 18.51 12.63 3.87
N MET A 217 18.83 12.40 2.61
CA MET A 217 18.36 11.22 1.92
C MET A 217 18.94 9.94 2.49
N VAL A 218 20.09 10.07 3.13
CA VAL A 218 20.89 8.98 3.69
C VAL A 218 21.03 9.10 5.20
N ASN A 219 20.34 10.04 5.83
CA ASN A 219 20.36 10.11 7.28
C ASN A 219 19.36 9.09 7.85
N ARG A 220 19.86 7.90 8.09
CA ARG A 220 19.13 6.80 8.74
C ARG A 220 18.49 7.20 10.04
N ASP A 221 19.15 8.07 10.80
CA ASP A 221 18.72 8.45 12.13
C ASP A 221 17.35 9.13 12.13
N LEU A 222 16.89 9.60 10.98
CA LEU A 222 15.58 10.23 10.82
C LEU A 222 14.48 9.26 10.40
N ARG A 223 14.81 8.03 9.94
CA ARG A 223 13.83 7.06 9.44
C ARG A 223 13.80 5.76 10.19
N TRP A 224 14.90 5.47 10.87
CA TRP A 224 15.08 4.23 11.58
C TRP A 224 14.94 4.47 13.09
N THR A 225 14.29 3.53 13.76
CA THR A 225 14.07 3.55 15.23
C THR A 225 15.27 2.93 15.94
N GLY A 226 16.41 3.57 15.95
CA GLY A 226 17.61 3.05 16.60
C GLY A 226 18.77 2.84 15.65
N GLU A 227 19.86 2.25 16.13
CA GLU A 227 21.04 1.93 15.34
C GLU A 227 20.97 0.50 14.79
N ALA A 228 21.69 0.24 13.70
CA ALA A 228 21.76 -1.10 13.12
C ALA A 228 22.29 -2.11 14.15
N GLY A 229 21.51 -3.17 14.37
CA GLY A 229 21.78 -4.21 15.36
C GLY A 229 20.99 -4.08 16.65
N ASP A 230 20.25 -3.01 16.86
CA ASP A 230 19.34 -2.88 18.00
C ASP A 230 18.11 -3.76 17.85
N GLU A 231 17.57 -4.29 18.95
CA GLU A 231 16.34 -5.11 18.94
C GLU A 231 15.12 -4.37 18.34
N ASN A 232 15.12 -3.04 18.46
CA ASN A 232 14.04 -2.17 17.96
C ASN A 232 14.38 -1.47 16.64
N TYR A 233 15.39 -1.97 15.92
CA TYR A 233 15.78 -1.41 14.65
C TYR A 233 14.76 -1.72 13.58
N ASP A 234 13.96 -0.73 13.23
CA ASP A 234 12.92 -0.80 12.20
C ASP A 234 12.71 0.58 11.57
N LEU A 235 11.92 0.65 10.53
CA LEU A 235 11.53 1.92 9.96
C LEU A 235 10.54 2.66 10.85
N GLU A 236 10.66 3.98 10.90
CA GLU A 236 9.77 4.85 11.66
C GLU A 236 8.32 4.57 11.29
N ALA A 237 7.49 4.27 12.27
CA ALA A 237 6.07 3.98 12.24
C ALA A 237 5.61 3.02 11.09
N PRO A 238 4.56 2.23 11.27
CA PRO A 238 4.15 1.23 10.29
C PRO A 238 3.79 1.81 8.91
N LEU A 239 3.51 3.11 8.83
CA LEU A 239 3.09 3.81 7.63
C LEU A 239 4.20 4.64 6.96
N ALA A 240 5.43 4.64 7.50
CA ALA A 240 6.51 5.44 6.95
C ALA A 240 6.94 4.91 5.57
N ALA A 241 6.61 5.64 4.54
CA ALA A 241 7.26 5.59 3.24
C ALA A 241 8.22 6.77 3.17
N SER A 242 9.45 6.56 2.81
CA SER A 242 10.42 7.63 2.69
C SER A 242 11.07 7.64 1.31
N ASN A 243 11.61 8.78 0.94
CA ASN A 243 12.17 9.05 -0.38
C ASN A 243 13.43 8.27 -0.72
N SER A 244 14.11 7.73 0.25
CA SER A 244 15.23 6.83 0.01
C SER A 244 15.06 5.58 0.87
N ASN A 245 15.67 4.47 0.49
CA ASN A 245 15.58 3.19 1.17
C ASN A 245 14.17 2.56 1.26
N LEU A 246 13.16 3.14 0.63
CA LEU A 246 11.92 2.44 0.35
C LEU A 246 12.02 1.68 -0.96
N ILE A 247 12.64 2.31 -1.96
CA ILE A 247 12.90 1.73 -3.27
C ILE A 247 14.24 1.00 -3.27
N TYR A 248 15.24 1.55 -2.59
CA TYR A 248 16.55 0.98 -2.36
C TYR A 248 16.95 0.99 -0.90
N VAL A 249 18.03 0.27 -0.61
CA VAL A 249 18.90 0.56 0.52
C VAL A 249 20.01 1.52 0.10
N ASP A 250 20.66 2.15 1.08
CA ASP A 250 21.81 3.02 0.79
C ASP A 250 22.94 2.23 0.09
N PRO A 251 23.29 2.57 -1.15
CA PRO A 251 24.31 1.84 -1.90
C PRO A 251 25.71 1.95 -1.27
N GLU A 252 25.96 3.00 -0.49
CA GLU A 252 27.20 3.19 0.27
C GLU A 252 27.20 2.43 1.62
N GLY A 253 26.11 1.71 1.92
CA GLY A 253 25.87 1.01 3.18
C GLY A 253 25.28 1.92 4.25
N SER A 254 24.85 1.31 5.33
CA SER A 254 24.21 1.95 6.47
C SER A 254 24.94 3.21 6.93
N ALA A 255 24.27 4.36 6.88
CA ALA A 255 24.82 5.67 7.23
C ALA A 255 26.17 5.99 6.50
N LYS A 256 26.32 5.50 5.26
CA LYS A 256 27.53 5.64 4.41
C LYS A 256 28.81 5.09 5.05
N LYS A 257 28.68 4.17 5.99
CA LYS A 257 29.82 3.58 6.70
C LYS A 257 30.59 2.54 5.87
N GLY A 258 30.00 2.02 4.79
CA GLY A 258 30.59 0.98 3.96
C GLY A 258 30.72 -0.37 4.66
N ILE A 259 29.83 -0.68 5.61
CA ILE A 259 29.81 -1.93 6.37
C ILE A 259 28.73 -2.83 5.75
N PRO A 260 29.14 -3.92 5.07
CA PRO A 260 28.18 -4.79 4.37
C PRO A 260 27.19 -5.52 5.29
N GLU A 261 27.64 -5.90 6.49
CA GLU A 261 26.83 -6.60 7.49
C GLU A 261 25.63 -5.74 7.94
N ASP A 262 25.84 -4.44 8.16
CA ASP A 262 24.79 -3.51 8.50
C ASP A 262 23.80 -3.34 7.33
N SER A 263 24.33 -3.31 6.10
CA SER A 263 23.51 -3.18 4.89
C SER A 263 22.59 -4.39 4.68
N ALA A 264 23.00 -5.59 5.10
CA ALA A 264 22.15 -6.80 5.00
C ALA A 264 20.87 -6.68 5.83
N ALA A 265 20.96 -6.06 7.02
CA ALA A 265 19.78 -5.79 7.85
C ALA A 265 18.82 -4.80 7.17
N ASP A 266 19.36 -3.72 6.61
CA ASP A 266 18.56 -2.72 5.88
C ASP A 266 17.84 -3.33 4.67
N ILE A 267 18.55 -4.18 3.90
CA ILE A 267 17.98 -4.89 2.75
C ILE A 267 16.77 -5.72 3.21
N ARG A 268 16.93 -6.52 4.27
CA ARG A 268 15.88 -7.44 4.74
C ARG A 268 14.64 -6.68 5.20
N ILE A 269 14.81 -5.57 5.91
CA ILE A 269 13.69 -4.75 6.38
C ILE A 269 13.00 -4.06 5.19
N THR A 270 13.76 -3.45 4.29
CA THR A 270 13.20 -2.72 3.14
C THR A 270 12.44 -3.64 2.18
N PHE A 271 13.04 -4.78 1.80
CA PHE A 271 12.38 -5.74 0.93
C PHE A 271 11.24 -6.51 1.63
N GLY A 272 11.39 -6.78 2.94
CA GLY A 272 10.31 -7.33 3.77
C GLY A 272 9.07 -6.44 3.79
N ARG A 273 9.24 -5.13 3.76
CA ARG A 273 8.15 -4.15 3.63
C ARG A 273 7.41 -4.29 2.29
N MET A 274 8.11 -4.61 1.21
CA MET A 274 7.52 -4.95 -0.09
C MET A 274 6.97 -6.39 -0.13
N ALA A 275 7.01 -7.09 1.01
CA ALA A 275 6.62 -8.50 1.19
C ALA A 275 7.48 -9.50 0.40
N MET A 276 8.75 -9.18 0.21
CA MET A 276 9.73 -10.11 -0.38
C MET A 276 10.45 -10.89 0.72
N ASN A 277 10.58 -12.19 0.53
CA ASN A 277 11.43 -13.04 1.34
C ASN A 277 12.91 -12.94 0.90
N ASP A 278 13.83 -13.61 1.61
CA ASP A 278 15.25 -13.53 1.32
C ASP A 278 15.61 -14.03 -0.10
N GLU A 279 14.93 -15.09 -0.61
CA GLU A 279 15.17 -15.60 -1.97
C GLU A 279 14.69 -14.63 -3.04
N GLU A 280 13.48 -14.09 -2.90
CA GLU A 280 12.93 -13.06 -3.77
C GLU A 280 13.78 -11.78 -3.76
N THR A 281 14.29 -11.40 -2.58
CA THR A 281 15.17 -10.24 -2.38
C THR A 281 16.49 -10.40 -3.14
N VAL A 282 17.17 -11.53 -2.95
CA VAL A 282 18.43 -11.82 -3.67
C VAL A 282 18.20 -11.92 -5.17
N ALA A 283 17.10 -12.57 -5.59
CA ALA A 283 16.75 -12.69 -7.00
C ALA A 283 16.54 -11.31 -7.65
N LEU A 284 15.84 -10.41 -6.98
CA LEU A 284 15.60 -9.04 -7.47
C LEU A 284 16.86 -8.20 -7.54
N ILE A 285 17.74 -8.26 -6.53
CA ILE A 285 19.00 -7.50 -6.52
C ILE A 285 19.93 -8.05 -7.60
N ALA A 286 20.21 -9.35 -7.57
CA ALA A 286 21.13 -9.98 -8.52
C ALA A 286 20.61 -9.90 -9.96
N GLY A 287 19.30 -10.07 -10.16
CA GLY A 287 18.67 -9.95 -11.47
C GLY A 287 18.69 -8.52 -12.00
N GLY A 288 18.40 -7.53 -11.14
CA GLY A 288 18.45 -6.10 -11.51
C GLY A 288 19.87 -5.63 -11.84
N HIS A 289 20.85 -6.00 -11.01
CA HIS A 289 22.25 -5.61 -11.19
C HIS A 289 23.00 -6.41 -12.26
N ALA A 290 22.39 -7.42 -12.86
CA ALA A 290 22.89 -8.01 -14.09
C ALA A 290 22.90 -7.03 -15.27
N PHE A 291 22.11 -5.92 -15.17
CA PHE A 291 21.92 -4.98 -16.25
C PHE A 291 22.41 -3.56 -15.92
N GLY A 292 22.90 -2.88 -16.95
CA GLY A 292 23.18 -1.45 -16.92
C GLY A 292 24.41 -1.03 -16.13
N LYS A 293 24.38 0.23 -15.78
CA LYS A 293 25.41 0.88 -14.95
C LYS A 293 24.78 1.92 -14.01
N SER A 294 25.49 2.23 -12.96
CA SER A 294 25.24 3.39 -12.13
C SER A 294 26.00 4.61 -12.65
N HIS A 295 25.52 5.82 -12.36
CA HIS A 295 26.07 7.07 -12.86
C HIS A 295 26.43 8.01 -11.70
N GLY A 296 27.72 8.29 -11.56
CA GLY A 296 28.29 9.10 -10.49
C GLY A 296 29.44 9.97 -10.96
N MET A 297 29.31 10.54 -12.16
CA MET A 297 30.36 11.40 -12.74
C MET A 297 30.35 12.82 -12.19
N THR A 298 29.23 13.29 -11.65
CA THR A 298 29.05 14.64 -11.14
C THR A 298 28.70 14.60 -9.64
N PRO A 299 29.39 15.37 -8.79
CA PRO A 299 29.02 15.52 -7.40
C PRO A 299 27.55 16.00 -7.24
N PRO A 300 26.80 15.45 -6.27
CA PRO A 300 25.38 15.78 -6.08
C PRO A 300 25.07 17.25 -5.87
N ASP A 301 25.97 17.98 -5.20
CA ASP A 301 25.86 19.41 -4.90
C ASP A 301 25.93 20.33 -6.14
N GLN A 302 26.30 19.76 -7.30
CA GLN A 302 26.35 20.47 -8.57
C GLN A 302 25.11 20.24 -9.44
N ILE A 303 24.23 19.34 -9.05
CA ILE A 303 23.02 19.01 -9.80
C ILE A 303 21.90 20.00 -9.48
N GLY A 304 21.16 20.42 -10.49
CA GLY A 304 20.02 21.33 -10.36
C GLY A 304 18.79 20.68 -9.72
N PHE A 305 17.74 21.43 -9.60
CA PHE A 305 16.48 21.00 -8.95
C PHE A 305 15.90 19.70 -9.48
N ALA A 306 15.23 18.98 -8.60
CA ALA A 306 14.26 17.95 -8.97
C ALA A 306 13.13 18.54 -9.84
N PRO A 307 12.33 17.71 -10.52
CA PRO A 307 11.27 18.19 -11.42
C PRO A 307 10.34 19.25 -10.85
N GLU A 308 9.90 19.09 -9.59
CA GLU A 308 8.99 20.06 -8.95
C GLU A 308 9.65 21.39 -8.59
N GLY A 309 10.97 21.42 -8.42
CA GLY A 309 11.73 22.65 -8.18
C GLY A 309 12.36 23.23 -9.44
N ALA A 310 12.23 22.57 -10.59
CA ALA A 310 12.85 23.02 -11.84
C ALA A 310 12.15 24.27 -12.39
N PRO A 311 12.86 25.13 -13.16
CA PRO A 311 12.25 26.30 -13.77
C PRO A 311 11.16 25.90 -14.79
N MET A 312 10.16 26.77 -14.96
CA MET A 312 8.96 26.47 -15.77
C MET A 312 9.28 26.07 -17.22
N GLU A 313 10.32 26.63 -17.81
CA GLU A 313 10.78 26.30 -19.16
C GLU A 313 11.34 24.88 -19.28
N ALA A 314 11.71 24.24 -18.17
CA ALA A 314 12.12 22.84 -18.16
C ALA A 314 10.93 21.86 -18.33
N GLN A 315 9.71 22.34 -18.17
CA GLN A 315 8.47 21.59 -18.45
C GLN A 315 8.42 20.22 -17.77
N GLY A 316 8.76 20.18 -16.46
CA GLY A 316 8.74 18.98 -15.65
C GLY A 316 9.95 18.06 -15.82
N LEU A 317 11.02 18.52 -16.48
CA LEU A 317 12.33 17.87 -16.49
C LEU A 317 13.23 18.53 -15.45
N GLY A 318 13.69 17.76 -14.48
CA GLY A 318 14.60 18.22 -13.43
C GLY A 318 16.04 17.74 -13.63
N TRP A 319 16.81 17.82 -12.55
CA TRP A 319 18.14 17.21 -12.42
C TRP A 319 19.14 17.75 -13.44
N HIS A 320 19.09 19.06 -13.72
CA HIS A 320 20.02 19.68 -14.63
C HIS A 320 21.47 19.44 -14.15
N ASN A 321 22.28 18.87 -15.02
CA ASN A 321 23.68 18.59 -14.76
C ASN A 321 24.56 19.57 -15.59
N PRO A 322 25.31 20.45 -14.94
CA PRO A 322 26.14 21.47 -15.63
C PRO A 322 27.45 20.89 -16.21
N ARG A 323 27.82 19.64 -15.87
CA ARG A 323 29.06 19.02 -16.34
C ARG A 323 28.91 18.62 -17.82
N GLY A 324 29.89 19.03 -18.64
CA GLY A 324 29.96 18.64 -20.04
C GLY A 324 28.66 18.86 -20.81
N LYS A 325 28.05 17.77 -21.29
CA LYS A 325 26.74 17.78 -21.95
C LYS A 325 25.57 17.61 -21.00
N GLY A 326 25.86 17.25 -19.75
CA GLY A 326 24.82 16.97 -18.75
C GLY A 326 24.16 15.61 -18.87
N ASN A 327 24.54 14.80 -19.87
CA ASN A 327 24.02 13.46 -20.15
C ASN A 327 25.12 12.58 -20.72
N ALA A 328 24.80 11.38 -21.19
CA ALA A 328 25.75 10.39 -21.70
C ALA A 328 26.89 10.11 -20.69
N GLU A 329 28.14 10.29 -21.11
CA GLU A 329 29.35 10.09 -20.28
C GLU A 329 29.40 10.98 -19.02
N ASP A 330 28.62 12.06 -18.99
CA ASP A 330 28.58 13.00 -17.86
C ASP A 330 27.40 12.75 -16.91
N THR A 331 26.55 11.77 -17.19
CA THR A 331 25.31 11.52 -16.44
C THR A 331 25.58 11.31 -14.95
N MET A 332 24.62 11.76 -14.11
CA MET A 332 24.59 11.49 -12.68
C MET A 332 23.19 11.05 -12.27
N THR A 333 23.07 9.96 -11.52
CA THR A 333 21.81 9.45 -10.96
C THR A 333 21.84 9.27 -9.44
N ASN A 334 22.90 8.69 -8.87
CA ASN A 334 22.99 8.38 -7.45
C ASN A 334 24.40 8.54 -6.84
N GLY A 335 25.35 9.03 -7.59
CA GLY A 335 26.71 9.26 -7.14
C GLY A 335 27.66 8.05 -7.22
N ILE A 336 27.17 6.82 -7.36
CA ILE A 336 27.98 5.61 -7.65
C ILE A 336 28.25 5.56 -9.15
N GLU A 337 29.44 5.12 -9.56
CA GLU A 337 29.86 5.08 -10.97
C GLU A 337 30.37 3.70 -11.37
N GLY A 338 29.81 3.15 -12.46
CA GLY A 338 30.29 1.92 -13.09
C GLY A 338 29.23 0.83 -13.25
N SER A 339 29.65 -0.29 -13.83
CA SER A 339 28.82 -1.49 -14.07
C SER A 339 29.27 -2.64 -13.19
N TRP A 340 28.32 -3.51 -12.86
CA TRP A 340 28.54 -4.75 -12.10
C TRP A 340 29.09 -5.88 -12.98
N THR A 341 28.80 -5.82 -14.30
CA THR A 341 29.10 -6.89 -15.25
C THR A 341 29.85 -6.35 -16.46
N GLN A 342 30.49 -7.26 -17.18
CA GLN A 342 31.12 -6.97 -18.47
C GLN A 342 30.12 -6.95 -19.63
N ASN A 343 28.88 -7.43 -19.43
CA ASN A 343 27.82 -7.51 -20.43
C ASN A 343 26.56 -6.76 -19.96
N PRO A 344 26.57 -5.44 -19.81
CA PRO A 344 25.48 -4.69 -19.12
C PRO A 344 24.11 -4.70 -19.80
N ILE A 345 24.00 -5.24 -21.01
CA ILE A 345 22.75 -5.31 -21.79
C ILE A 345 22.38 -6.74 -22.19
N GLN A 346 22.87 -7.73 -21.44
CA GLN A 346 22.61 -9.14 -21.69
C GLN A 346 22.29 -9.87 -20.36
N TRP A 347 21.26 -10.73 -20.40
CA TRP A 347 20.96 -11.62 -19.28
C TRP A 347 22.00 -12.77 -19.22
N ASP A 348 22.79 -12.80 -18.19
CA ASP A 348 23.73 -13.86 -17.86
C ASP A 348 24.03 -13.89 -16.35
N ASN A 349 24.83 -14.84 -15.89
CA ASN A 349 25.16 -14.99 -14.46
C ASN A 349 26.40 -14.19 -14.03
N SER A 350 26.92 -13.31 -14.89
CA SER A 350 28.18 -12.61 -14.65
C SER A 350 28.19 -11.71 -13.41
N TYR A 351 27.01 -11.20 -12.98
CA TYR A 351 26.93 -10.45 -11.71
C TYR A 351 27.34 -11.31 -10.51
N LEU A 352 26.73 -12.46 -10.32
CA LEU A 352 27.04 -13.36 -9.21
C LEU A 352 28.45 -13.97 -9.36
N GLU A 353 28.85 -14.32 -10.58
CA GLU A 353 30.22 -14.79 -10.85
C GLU A 353 31.26 -13.76 -10.45
N ASN A 354 31.06 -12.49 -10.81
CA ASN A 354 31.97 -11.41 -10.43
C ASN A 354 31.96 -11.16 -8.92
N LEU A 355 30.80 -11.11 -8.29
CA LEU A 355 30.69 -10.90 -6.85
C LEU A 355 31.46 -11.95 -6.05
N PHE A 356 31.38 -13.21 -6.44
CA PHE A 356 31.98 -14.34 -5.68
C PHE A 356 33.39 -14.70 -6.08
N ASN A 357 33.78 -14.55 -7.35
CA ASN A 357 35.11 -14.95 -7.84
C ASN A 357 36.21 -13.95 -7.50
N PHE A 358 35.88 -12.69 -7.17
CA PHE A 358 36.86 -11.68 -6.84
C PHE A 358 36.76 -11.24 -5.38
N GLU A 359 37.95 -10.82 -4.85
CA GLU A 359 37.99 -10.00 -3.63
C GLU A 359 37.82 -8.55 -3.98
N TRP A 360 37.14 -7.80 -3.09
CA TRP A 360 36.72 -6.43 -3.31
C TRP A 360 37.35 -5.49 -2.29
N GLU A 361 37.79 -4.32 -2.72
CA GLU A 361 38.32 -3.25 -1.87
C GLU A 361 37.49 -1.96 -2.06
N GLN A 362 37.36 -1.20 -0.99
CA GLN A 362 36.63 0.08 -1.03
C GLN A 362 37.39 1.12 -1.85
N THR A 363 36.65 1.89 -2.64
CA THR A 363 37.14 3.02 -3.44
C THR A 363 36.07 4.12 -3.48
N LYS A 364 36.34 5.19 -4.19
CA LYS A 364 35.37 6.27 -4.39
C LYS A 364 35.11 6.48 -5.87
N SER A 365 33.84 6.80 -6.18
CA SER A 365 33.43 7.26 -7.50
C SER A 365 34.00 8.65 -7.81
N PRO A 366 33.92 9.12 -9.06
CA PRO A 366 34.25 10.52 -9.40
C PRO A 366 33.40 11.57 -8.64
N ALA A 367 32.16 11.23 -8.28
CA ALA A 367 31.27 12.05 -7.46
C ALA A 367 31.63 12.02 -5.96
N GLY A 368 32.56 11.14 -5.54
CA GLY A 368 33.00 11.01 -4.16
C GLY A 368 32.26 9.95 -3.33
N ALA A 369 31.26 9.28 -3.89
CA ALA A 369 30.52 8.21 -3.21
C ALA A 369 31.38 6.97 -3.01
N LEU A 370 31.16 6.25 -1.90
CA LEU A 370 31.86 5.01 -1.56
C LEU A 370 31.33 3.85 -2.41
N GLN A 371 32.24 3.14 -3.06
CA GLN A 371 31.95 1.94 -3.84
C GLN A 371 33.08 0.93 -3.73
N TRP A 372 32.92 -0.24 -4.34
CA TRP A 372 33.89 -1.33 -4.29
C TRP A 372 34.44 -1.66 -5.68
N THR A 373 35.72 -2.00 -5.76
CA THR A 373 36.38 -2.41 -6.99
C THR A 373 37.18 -3.71 -6.76
N PRO A 374 37.39 -4.55 -7.80
CA PRO A 374 38.18 -5.77 -7.63
C PRO A 374 39.62 -5.44 -7.21
N VAL A 375 40.15 -6.22 -6.24
CA VAL A 375 41.57 -6.17 -5.85
C VAL A 375 42.44 -6.64 -6.99
N ASP A 376 42.01 -7.71 -7.72
CA ASP A 376 42.73 -8.20 -8.89
C ASP A 376 42.57 -7.23 -10.07
N LYS A 377 43.68 -6.63 -10.47
CA LYS A 377 43.71 -5.67 -11.60
C LYS A 377 43.55 -6.37 -12.98
N ASN A 378 43.57 -7.71 -13.04
CA ASN A 378 43.24 -8.48 -14.23
C ASN A 378 41.78 -8.95 -14.26
N ALA A 379 40.96 -8.58 -13.28
CA ALA A 379 39.53 -8.83 -13.32
C ALA A 379 38.91 -8.33 -14.63
N PRO A 380 37.81 -8.93 -15.10
CA PRO A 380 37.08 -8.46 -16.27
C PRO A 380 36.79 -6.95 -16.18
N ARG A 381 36.71 -6.31 -17.32
CA ARG A 381 36.38 -4.88 -17.42
C ARG A 381 35.07 -4.71 -18.20
N THR A 382 34.37 -3.64 -17.91
CA THR A 382 33.18 -3.24 -18.63
C THR A 382 33.53 -2.20 -19.69
N PRO A 383 32.97 -2.23 -20.92
CA PRO A 383 33.16 -1.16 -21.87
C PRO A 383 32.51 0.13 -21.37
N ASP A 384 33.02 1.28 -21.80
CA ASP A 384 32.32 2.55 -21.58
C ASP A 384 30.99 2.57 -22.34
N ALA A 385 29.96 3.17 -21.73
CA ALA A 385 28.62 3.20 -22.30
C ALA A 385 28.50 4.07 -23.58
N HIS A 386 29.40 5.06 -23.75
CA HIS A 386 29.32 6.09 -24.78
C HIS A 386 30.64 6.30 -25.55
N LEU A 387 31.77 5.90 -24.99
CA LEU A 387 33.11 6.13 -25.56
C LEU A 387 33.72 4.84 -26.11
N GLU A 388 33.86 4.75 -27.41
CA GLU A 388 34.43 3.59 -28.08
C GLU A 388 35.90 3.35 -27.67
N GLY A 389 36.23 2.09 -27.34
CA GLY A 389 37.59 1.69 -26.98
C GLY A 389 38.05 2.09 -25.57
N VAL A 390 37.15 2.58 -24.74
CA VAL A 390 37.38 2.86 -23.33
C VAL A 390 36.74 1.78 -22.48
N ASP A 391 37.50 1.25 -21.48
CA ASP A 391 36.99 0.24 -20.54
C ASP A 391 37.21 0.70 -19.11
N HIS A 392 36.29 0.29 -18.22
CA HIS A 392 36.31 0.58 -16.78
C HIS A 392 36.45 -0.69 -15.94
N PRO A 393 37.02 -0.61 -14.73
CA PRO A 393 36.93 -1.71 -13.78
C PRO A 393 35.47 -1.97 -13.39
N LEU A 394 35.17 -3.22 -13.05
CA LEU A 394 33.87 -3.57 -12.45
C LEU A 394 33.69 -2.83 -11.13
N MET A 395 32.42 -2.65 -10.74
CA MET A 395 32.02 -1.98 -9.51
C MET A 395 31.01 -2.86 -8.75
N MET A 396 31.05 -2.80 -7.42
CA MET A 396 30.00 -3.27 -6.53
C MET A 396 29.60 -2.17 -5.54
N MET A 397 28.36 -2.17 -5.13
CA MET A 397 27.84 -1.36 -4.02
C MET A 397 28.11 -2.09 -2.68
N THR A 398 28.05 -1.37 -1.57
CA THR A 398 28.13 -2.02 -0.25
C THR A 398 26.97 -3.00 -0.05
N SER A 399 25.79 -2.67 -0.58
CA SER A 399 24.62 -3.56 -0.58
C SER A 399 24.84 -4.85 -1.42
N ASP A 400 25.68 -4.82 -2.47
CA ASP A 400 26.04 -6.03 -3.20
C ASP A 400 26.97 -6.93 -2.38
N ILE A 401 27.97 -6.33 -1.73
CA ILE A 401 28.88 -7.06 -0.85
C ILE A 401 28.11 -7.70 0.32
N ALA A 402 27.03 -7.07 0.79
CA ALA A 402 26.15 -7.64 1.80
C ALA A 402 25.60 -9.02 1.41
N LEU A 403 25.29 -9.26 0.12
CA LEU A 403 24.84 -10.56 -0.36
C LEU A 403 25.92 -11.66 -0.24
N LYS A 404 27.22 -11.27 -0.32
CA LYS A 404 28.35 -12.17 -0.16
C LYS A 404 28.64 -12.50 1.30
N VAL A 405 28.40 -11.57 2.24
CA VAL A 405 28.80 -11.71 3.65
C VAL A 405 27.68 -12.22 4.55
N ASP A 406 26.41 -11.84 4.30
CA ASP A 406 25.29 -12.37 5.09
C ASP A 406 25.11 -13.87 4.82
N PRO A 407 25.09 -14.73 5.85
CA PRO A 407 25.05 -16.18 5.66
C PRO A 407 23.80 -16.70 4.94
N SER A 408 22.66 -16.04 5.12
CA SER A 408 21.38 -16.41 4.49
C SER A 408 21.39 -16.06 3.01
N TYR A 409 21.74 -14.81 2.69
CA TYR A 409 21.85 -14.33 1.31
C TYR A 409 22.92 -15.06 0.53
N ARG A 410 24.09 -15.28 1.14
CA ARG A 410 25.19 -16.03 0.53
C ARG A 410 24.75 -17.40 0.05
N LYS A 411 24.05 -18.15 0.89
CA LYS A 411 23.56 -19.49 0.57
C LYS A 411 22.61 -19.48 -0.64
N ILE A 412 21.78 -18.45 -0.75
CA ILE A 412 20.88 -18.27 -1.91
C ILE A 412 21.70 -17.94 -3.16
N CYS A 413 22.67 -17.02 -3.05
CA CYS A 413 23.56 -16.67 -4.16
C CYS A 413 24.34 -17.89 -4.68
N GLU A 414 24.88 -18.74 -3.78
CA GLU A 414 25.60 -19.97 -4.14
C GLU A 414 24.69 -20.92 -4.92
N LYS A 415 23.42 -21.07 -4.51
CA LYS A 415 22.42 -21.86 -5.25
C LYS A 415 22.14 -21.29 -6.64
N PHE A 416 22.05 -19.97 -6.77
CA PHE A 416 21.85 -19.30 -8.05
C PHE A 416 23.05 -19.40 -8.99
N LEU A 417 24.26 -19.43 -8.42
CA LEU A 417 25.49 -19.70 -9.17
C LEU A 417 25.55 -21.13 -9.72
N GLU A 418 25.09 -22.09 -8.92
CA GLU A 418 25.10 -23.51 -9.30
C GLU A 418 24.02 -23.84 -10.34
N ASP A 419 22.85 -23.14 -10.29
CA ASP A 419 21.69 -23.38 -11.14
C ASP A 419 21.13 -22.06 -11.70
N PHE A 420 21.62 -21.70 -12.89
CA PHE A 420 21.22 -20.47 -13.57
C PHE A 420 19.75 -20.50 -14.05
N ASP A 421 19.24 -21.68 -14.41
CA ASP A 421 17.82 -21.82 -14.80
C ASP A 421 16.92 -21.57 -13.58
N TYR A 422 17.30 -22.07 -12.41
CA TYR A 422 16.60 -21.79 -11.15
C TYR A 422 16.65 -20.29 -10.81
N PHE A 423 17.81 -19.63 -10.96
CA PHE A 423 17.93 -18.19 -10.76
C PHE A 423 17.01 -17.41 -11.71
N THR A 424 16.98 -17.81 -12.98
CA THR A 424 16.12 -17.20 -13.99
C THR A 424 14.64 -17.30 -13.61
N ASP A 425 14.17 -18.47 -13.17
CA ASP A 425 12.79 -18.66 -12.70
C ASP A 425 12.51 -17.82 -11.43
N ALA A 426 13.41 -17.87 -10.45
CA ALA A 426 13.27 -17.10 -9.20
C ALA A 426 13.15 -15.59 -9.46
N PHE A 427 14.03 -15.04 -10.33
CA PHE A 427 13.95 -13.61 -10.68
C PHE A 427 12.68 -13.29 -11.48
N SER A 428 12.27 -14.14 -12.43
CA SER A 428 11.06 -13.91 -13.22
C SER A 428 9.81 -13.85 -12.34
N ARG A 429 9.69 -14.75 -11.36
CA ARG A 429 8.57 -14.78 -10.39
C ARG A 429 8.63 -13.60 -9.42
N ALA A 430 9.80 -13.26 -8.90
CA ALA A 430 9.98 -12.13 -8.00
C ALA A 430 9.67 -10.79 -8.69
N TRP A 431 10.11 -10.60 -9.94
CA TRP A 431 9.77 -9.43 -10.76
C TRP A 431 8.27 -9.33 -11.03
N TYR A 432 7.63 -10.45 -11.36
CA TYR A 432 6.18 -10.48 -11.56
C TYR A 432 5.43 -10.13 -10.27
N LYS A 433 5.82 -10.70 -9.14
CA LYS A 433 5.25 -10.34 -7.82
C LYS A 433 5.43 -8.87 -7.52
N LEU A 434 6.65 -8.33 -7.65
CA LEU A 434 6.95 -6.93 -7.40
C LEU A 434 6.01 -5.99 -8.18
N THR A 435 5.81 -6.26 -9.47
CA THR A 435 5.08 -5.38 -10.38
C THR A 435 3.56 -5.59 -10.40
N HIS A 436 3.04 -6.68 -9.80
CA HIS A 436 1.60 -7.03 -9.85
C HIS A 436 0.94 -7.17 -8.48
N ARG A 437 1.72 -7.08 -7.37
CA ARG A 437 1.22 -7.36 -6.04
C ARG A 437 0.09 -6.43 -5.58
N ASP A 438 0.07 -5.20 -6.05
CA ASP A 438 -0.90 -4.15 -5.74
C ASP A 438 -2.14 -4.16 -6.64
N MET A 439 -2.26 -5.14 -7.54
CA MET A 439 -3.39 -5.21 -8.47
C MET A 439 -4.63 -5.92 -7.92
N GLY A 440 -4.51 -6.60 -6.78
CA GLY A 440 -5.58 -7.43 -6.22
C GLY A 440 -5.71 -8.80 -6.90
N PRO A 441 -6.91 -9.40 -6.87
CA PRO A 441 -7.12 -10.75 -7.36
C PRO A 441 -7.00 -10.85 -8.89
N LYS A 442 -6.66 -12.07 -9.37
CA LYS A 442 -6.45 -12.39 -10.79
C LYS A 442 -7.65 -12.05 -11.68
N ALA A 443 -8.88 -12.00 -11.14
CA ALA A 443 -10.07 -11.58 -11.87
C ALA A 443 -9.97 -10.15 -12.47
N ARG A 444 -9.08 -9.32 -11.93
CA ARG A 444 -8.81 -7.97 -12.43
C ARG A 444 -7.74 -7.90 -13.53
N TYR A 445 -7.06 -9.00 -13.81
CA TYR A 445 -5.92 -9.04 -14.73
C TYR A 445 -6.38 -9.13 -16.19
N LEU A 446 -5.81 -8.29 -17.04
CA LEU A 446 -6.19 -8.16 -18.45
C LEU A 446 -5.04 -8.55 -19.37
N GLY A 447 -5.40 -9.07 -20.53
CA GLY A 447 -4.48 -9.35 -21.62
C GLY A 447 -4.05 -10.81 -21.76
N PRO A 448 -3.40 -11.13 -22.89
CA PRO A 448 -3.09 -12.50 -23.28
C PRO A 448 -1.84 -13.10 -22.57
N GLU A 449 -1.05 -12.28 -21.88
CA GLU A 449 0.19 -12.71 -21.21
C GLU A 449 -0.01 -12.95 -19.69
N VAL A 450 -1.26 -12.96 -19.21
CA VAL A 450 -1.58 -13.28 -17.81
C VAL A 450 -1.24 -14.75 -17.53
N PRO A 451 -0.37 -15.03 -16.54
CA PRO A 451 -0.02 -16.40 -16.18
C PRO A 451 -1.24 -17.21 -15.74
N GLN A 452 -1.26 -18.49 -16.11
CA GLN A 452 -2.36 -19.39 -15.75
C GLN A 452 -2.26 -19.86 -14.30
N GLU A 453 -1.05 -19.94 -13.75
CA GLU A 453 -0.80 -20.33 -12.37
C GLU A 453 -1.42 -19.31 -11.40
N ASP A 454 -2.07 -19.79 -10.34
CA ASP A 454 -2.55 -18.97 -9.23
C ASP A 454 -1.44 -18.90 -8.17
N LEU A 455 -0.95 -17.69 -7.92
CA LEU A 455 0.11 -17.46 -6.95
C LEU A 455 -0.49 -17.12 -5.59
N ILE A 456 0.09 -17.66 -4.51
CA ILE A 456 -0.48 -17.54 -3.15
C ILE A 456 -0.71 -16.08 -2.72
N TRP A 457 0.17 -15.18 -3.11
CA TRP A 457 0.09 -13.75 -2.79
C TRP A 457 -1.02 -12.99 -3.55
N GLN A 458 -1.65 -13.63 -4.54
CA GLN A 458 -2.85 -13.10 -5.23
C GLN A 458 -4.14 -13.38 -4.48
N ASP A 459 -4.06 -14.02 -3.31
CA ASP A 459 -5.20 -14.42 -2.48
C ASP A 459 -6.25 -15.22 -3.28
N PRO A 460 -5.85 -16.33 -3.94
CA PRO A 460 -6.73 -17.02 -4.88
C PRO A 460 -7.98 -17.56 -4.23
N ILE A 461 -9.09 -17.48 -4.94
CA ILE A 461 -10.40 -18.02 -4.54
C ILE A 461 -10.84 -18.99 -5.63
N PRO A 462 -11.41 -20.17 -5.30
CA PRO A 462 -11.92 -21.07 -6.30
C PRO A 462 -13.01 -20.43 -7.14
N ALA A 463 -13.02 -20.69 -8.44
CA ALA A 463 -14.11 -20.25 -9.30
C ALA A 463 -15.44 -20.88 -8.85
N VAL A 464 -16.54 -20.14 -9.00
CA VAL A 464 -17.89 -20.66 -8.75
C VAL A 464 -18.25 -21.68 -9.84
N ASP A 465 -18.47 -22.93 -9.46
CA ASP A 465 -18.79 -24.05 -10.34
C ASP A 465 -20.21 -24.61 -10.12
N PHE A 466 -21.05 -23.85 -9.43
CA PHE A 466 -22.43 -24.22 -9.07
C PHE A 466 -23.42 -23.12 -9.51
N GLU A 467 -24.71 -23.51 -9.59
CA GLU A 467 -25.80 -22.58 -9.84
C GLU A 467 -26.02 -21.67 -8.63
N LEU A 468 -26.08 -20.36 -8.86
CA LEU A 468 -26.28 -19.37 -7.81
C LEU A 468 -27.72 -19.37 -7.29
N VAL A 469 -27.89 -18.92 -6.05
CA VAL A 469 -29.17 -18.69 -5.40
C VAL A 469 -29.95 -17.58 -6.11
N ASP A 470 -31.27 -17.77 -6.27
CA ASP A 470 -32.17 -16.78 -6.82
C ASP A 470 -32.86 -15.94 -5.72
N ALA A 471 -33.72 -15.00 -6.11
CA ALA A 471 -34.39 -14.11 -5.18
C ALA A 471 -35.29 -14.85 -4.16
N GLY A 472 -35.89 -16.00 -4.55
CA GLY A 472 -36.68 -16.82 -3.66
C GLY A 472 -35.82 -17.54 -2.62
N ASP A 473 -34.67 -18.06 -3.05
CA ASP A 473 -33.67 -18.67 -2.18
C ASP A 473 -33.10 -17.66 -1.18
N ILE A 474 -32.76 -16.46 -1.65
CA ILE A 474 -32.26 -15.37 -0.82
C ILE A 474 -33.25 -15.02 0.29
N ALA A 475 -34.52 -14.88 -0.04
CA ALA A 475 -35.57 -14.59 0.95
C ALA A 475 -35.74 -15.73 1.99
N ASP A 476 -35.67 -16.99 1.55
CA ASP A 476 -35.75 -18.16 2.46
C ASP A 476 -34.51 -18.24 3.37
N LEU A 477 -33.32 -18.01 2.81
CA LEU A 477 -32.07 -18.00 3.58
C LEU A 477 -32.04 -16.86 4.61
N LYS A 478 -32.44 -15.64 4.25
CA LYS A 478 -32.59 -14.52 5.22
C LYS A 478 -33.51 -14.88 6.36
N ARG A 479 -34.67 -15.51 6.04
CA ARG A 479 -35.62 -15.95 7.06
C ARG A 479 -35.00 -16.99 7.99
N ARG A 480 -34.35 -18.05 7.47
CA ARG A 480 -33.69 -19.10 8.29
C ARG A 480 -32.61 -18.51 9.19
N ILE A 481 -31.82 -17.56 8.69
CA ILE A 481 -30.78 -16.87 9.47
C ILE A 481 -31.40 -16.07 10.62
N LEU A 482 -32.46 -15.32 10.36
CA LEU A 482 -33.17 -14.53 11.38
C LEU A 482 -33.98 -15.36 12.37
N ASP A 483 -34.43 -16.56 11.99
CA ASP A 483 -35.14 -17.52 12.85
C ASP A 483 -34.15 -18.31 13.76
N SER A 484 -32.84 -18.13 13.60
CA SER A 484 -31.83 -18.80 14.43
C SER A 484 -31.62 -18.08 15.77
N ASP A 485 -30.86 -18.71 16.68
CA ASP A 485 -30.54 -18.16 17.99
C ASP A 485 -29.40 -17.08 17.96
N VAL A 486 -28.99 -16.64 16.76
CA VAL A 486 -27.90 -15.61 16.61
C VAL A 486 -28.52 -14.23 16.58
N SER A 487 -27.95 -13.31 17.36
CA SER A 487 -28.45 -11.93 17.44
C SER A 487 -28.08 -11.09 16.22
N VAL A 488 -28.84 -10.00 16.00
CA VAL A 488 -28.55 -8.95 15.00
C VAL A 488 -27.13 -8.45 15.16
N SER A 489 -26.69 -8.16 16.38
CA SER A 489 -25.33 -7.65 16.67
C SER A 489 -24.25 -8.65 16.25
N GLN A 490 -24.43 -9.94 16.53
CA GLN A 490 -23.46 -10.98 16.16
C GLN A 490 -23.39 -11.19 14.64
N LEU A 491 -24.53 -11.22 13.94
CA LEU A 491 -24.57 -11.32 12.48
C LEU A 491 -23.87 -10.12 11.82
N ALA A 492 -24.20 -8.90 12.28
CA ALA A 492 -23.59 -7.68 11.77
C ALA A 492 -22.07 -7.64 12.08
N ALA A 493 -21.64 -8.06 13.28
CA ALA A 493 -20.23 -8.07 13.66
C ALA A 493 -19.40 -9.03 12.79
N VAL A 494 -19.91 -10.22 12.48
CA VAL A 494 -19.21 -11.20 11.65
C VAL A 494 -19.14 -10.76 10.19
N ALA A 495 -20.22 -10.22 9.63
CA ALA A 495 -20.21 -9.68 8.27
C ALA A 495 -19.27 -8.49 8.15
N TRP A 496 -19.30 -7.55 9.11
CA TRP A 496 -18.37 -6.43 9.16
C TRP A 496 -16.92 -6.90 9.29
N GLY A 497 -16.63 -7.81 10.23
CA GLY A 497 -15.29 -8.36 10.44
C GLY A 497 -14.72 -9.06 9.21
N SER A 498 -15.58 -9.69 8.41
CA SER A 498 -15.20 -10.31 7.13
C SER A 498 -14.87 -9.25 6.07
N ALA A 499 -15.80 -8.33 5.79
CA ALA A 499 -15.73 -7.39 4.69
C ALA A 499 -14.76 -6.22 4.94
N SER A 500 -14.69 -5.71 6.18
CA SER A 500 -13.89 -4.52 6.52
C SER A 500 -12.37 -4.72 6.51
N THR A 501 -11.89 -5.93 6.22
CA THR A 501 -10.47 -6.19 5.97
C THR A 501 -10.01 -5.72 4.59
N PHE A 502 -10.94 -5.42 3.69
CA PHE A 502 -10.62 -4.93 2.35
C PHE A 502 -9.85 -3.62 2.40
N ARG A 503 -8.89 -3.49 1.47
CA ARG A 503 -8.11 -2.27 1.25
C ARG A 503 -8.22 -1.83 -0.20
N THR A 504 -8.68 -0.60 -0.43
CA THR A 504 -8.73 -0.02 -1.79
C THR A 504 -7.34 0.20 -2.40
N SER A 505 -6.31 0.27 -1.58
CA SER A 505 -4.92 0.49 -2.00
C SER A 505 -4.36 -0.66 -2.84
N ASP A 506 -4.47 -1.91 -2.35
CA ASP A 506 -3.94 -3.10 -3.04
C ASP A 506 -5.02 -4.16 -3.34
N LYS A 507 -6.29 -3.85 -3.08
CA LYS A 507 -7.44 -4.73 -3.35
C LYS A 507 -7.40 -6.07 -2.63
N ARG A 508 -6.70 -6.14 -1.49
CA ARG A 508 -6.62 -7.32 -0.63
C ARG A 508 -7.69 -7.30 0.46
N GLY A 509 -8.01 -8.47 1.01
CA GLY A 509 -9.03 -8.64 2.03
C GLY A 509 -10.43 -8.71 1.43
N GLY A 510 -11.44 -8.48 2.27
CA GLY A 510 -12.85 -8.55 1.88
C GLY A 510 -13.55 -9.82 2.33
N ALA A 511 -14.83 -9.92 1.99
CA ALA A 511 -15.69 -11.02 2.42
C ALA A 511 -15.57 -12.29 1.54
N ASP A 512 -15.13 -12.12 0.28
CA ASP A 512 -14.95 -13.23 -0.63
C ASP A 512 -13.83 -14.16 -0.14
N GLY A 513 -14.04 -15.47 -0.29
CA GLY A 513 -13.19 -16.49 0.30
C GLY A 513 -13.57 -16.90 1.72
N ALA A 514 -14.47 -16.20 2.41
CA ALA A 514 -14.85 -16.47 3.80
C ALA A 514 -13.63 -16.69 4.73
N ARG A 515 -12.52 -15.97 4.51
CA ARG A 515 -11.27 -16.21 5.23
C ARG A 515 -11.35 -15.90 6.72
N ILE A 516 -12.39 -15.20 7.15
CA ILE A 516 -12.68 -14.98 8.58
C ILE A 516 -12.80 -16.29 9.39
N ARG A 517 -13.15 -17.43 8.74
CA ARG A 517 -13.19 -18.75 9.36
C ARG A 517 -11.84 -19.45 9.45
N LEU A 518 -10.83 -18.94 8.76
CA LEU A 518 -9.49 -19.53 8.66
C LEU A 518 -8.47 -18.77 9.52
N ALA A 519 -7.39 -19.45 9.89
CA ALA A 519 -6.24 -18.76 10.48
C ALA A 519 -5.59 -17.81 9.44
N PRO A 520 -5.09 -16.65 9.84
CA PRO A 520 -5.07 -16.14 11.22
C PRO A 520 -6.37 -15.41 11.64
N MET A 521 -7.27 -15.04 10.73
CA MET A 521 -8.40 -14.13 10.95
C MET A 521 -9.39 -14.63 12.02
N LYS A 522 -9.63 -15.95 12.09
CA LYS A 522 -10.56 -16.54 13.08
C LYS A 522 -10.11 -16.33 14.53
N ASP A 523 -8.80 -16.12 14.73
CA ASP A 523 -8.17 -16.01 16.03
C ASP A 523 -7.92 -14.54 16.43
N TRP A 524 -8.20 -13.57 15.55
CA TRP A 524 -8.02 -12.16 15.87
C TRP A 524 -8.96 -11.69 16.97
N PRO A 525 -8.45 -11.06 18.04
CA PRO A 525 -9.30 -10.60 19.16
C PRO A 525 -10.42 -9.66 18.71
N VAL A 526 -10.17 -8.82 17.69
CA VAL A 526 -11.14 -7.88 17.13
C VAL A 526 -12.36 -8.57 16.51
N ASN A 527 -12.26 -9.84 16.15
CA ASN A 527 -13.34 -10.64 15.55
C ASN A 527 -14.19 -11.39 16.58
N ASN A 528 -13.93 -11.23 17.89
CA ASN A 528 -14.67 -11.92 18.96
C ASN A 528 -14.75 -13.44 18.72
N PRO A 529 -13.66 -14.22 18.81
CA PRO A 529 -13.57 -15.62 18.35
C PRO A 529 -14.69 -16.54 18.81
N ASP A 530 -15.21 -16.40 20.04
CA ASP A 530 -16.30 -17.21 20.57
C ASP A 530 -17.64 -16.92 19.83
N ASP A 531 -17.97 -15.64 19.66
CA ASP A 531 -19.16 -15.23 18.90
C ASP A 531 -19.02 -15.61 17.43
N LEU A 532 -17.85 -15.37 16.84
CA LEU A 532 -17.55 -15.78 15.46
C LEU A 532 -17.79 -17.27 15.26
N SER A 533 -17.26 -18.11 16.15
CA SER A 533 -17.48 -19.57 16.09
C SER A 533 -18.96 -19.94 16.19
N THR A 534 -19.71 -19.27 17.05
CA THR A 534 -21.16 -19.50 17.21
C THR A 534 -21.93 -19.17 15.92
N VAL A 535 -21.65 -17.99 15.33
CA VAL A 535 -22.30 -17.55 14.08
C VAL A 535 -21.94 -18.50 12.93
N LEU A 536 -20.65 -18.81 12.76
CA LEU A 536 -20.20 -19.70 11.68
C LEU A 536 -20.83 -21.08 11.77
N ASN A 537 -20.96 -21.69 12.96
CA ASN A 537 -21.61 -22.99 13.14
C ASN A 537 -23.06 -22.96 12.69
N VAL A 538 -23.80 -21.88 12.98
CA VAL A 538 -25.21 -21.72 12.53
C VAL A 538 -25.28 -21.58 11.01
N LEU A 539 -24.45 -20.68 10.42
CA LEU A 539 -24.44 -20.45 8.97
C LEU A 539 -24.01 -21.71 8.19
N GLU A 540 -23.02 -22.47 8.68
CA GLU A 540 -22.64 -23.77 8.11
C GLU A 540 -23.76 -24.81 8.21
N GLY A 541 -24.55 -24.79 9.29
CA GLY A 541 -25.74 -25.60 9.44
C GLY A 541 -26.76 -25.28 8.35
N ILE A 542 -27.09 -24.00 8.18
CA ILE A 542 -28.03 -23.51 7.16
C ILE A 542 -27.52 -23.87 5.75
N LYS A 543 -26.22 -23.68 5.49
CA LYS A 543 -25.58 -24.06 4.21
C LYS A 543 -25.79 -25.54 3.91
N ARG A 544 -25.46 -26.44 4.87
CA ARG A 544 -25.61 -27.89 4.68
C ARG A 544 -27.05 -28.29 4.39
N GLU A 545 -28.00 -27.70 5.10
CA GLU A 545 -29.43 -27.97 4.89
C GLU A 545 -29.93 -27.46 3.54
N PHE A 546 -29.55 -26.25 3.16
CA PHE A 546 -29.92 -25.65 1.88
C PHE A 546 -29.33 -26.44 0.71
N ASP A 547 -28.02 -26.68 0.70
CA ASP A 547 -27.32 -27.41 -0.36
C ASP A 547 -27.84 -28.84 -0.48
N GLY A 548 -28.12 -29.52 0.67
CA GLY A 548 -28.66 -30.88 0.72
C GLY A 548 -30.09 -31.01 0.23
N ALA A 549 -30.88 -29.94 0.23
CA ALA A 549 -32.25 -29.91 -0.25
C ALA A 549 -32.36 -29.68 -1.77
N GLN A 550 -31.28 -29.29 -2.44
CA GLN A 550 -31.29 -29.01 -3.87
C GLN A 550 -31.26 -30.29 -4.70
N SER A 551 -32.03 -30.31 -5.77
CA SER A 551 -32.06 -31.43 -6.72
C SER A 551 -31.04 -31.35 -7.85
N GLY A 552 -30.37 -30.20 -7.98
CA GLY A 552 -29.36 -29.87 -8.98
C GLY A 552 -28.00 -29.48 -8.38
N ASN A 553 -27.27 -28.64 -9.09
CA ASN A 553 -25.96 -28.10 -8.63
C ASN A 553 -26.07 -26.72 -7.97
N LYS A 554 -27.30 -26.31 -7.56
CA LYS A 554 -27.51 -25.03 -6.87
C LYS A 554 -26.93 -25.11 -5.46
N LYS A 555 -26.12 -24.10 -5.07
CA LYS A 555 -25.49 -24.01 -3.75
C LYS A 555 -25.35 -22.56 -3.31
N VAL A 556 -25.09 -22.41 -2.03
CA VAL A 556 -24.66 -21.10 -1.46
C VAL A 556 -23.30 -21.27 -0.80
N SER A 557 -22.39 -20.32 -1.00
CA SER A 557 -21.10 -20.29 -0.30
C SER A 557 -21.28 -19.78 1.15
N LEU A 558 -20.34 -20.11 2.02
CA LEU A 558 -20.32 -19.52 3.36
C LEU A 558 -20.01 -18.03 3.30
N ALA A 559 -19.17 -17.61 2.35
CA ALA A 559 -18.89 -16.20 2.10
C ALA A 559 -20.17 -15.40 1.79
N ASP A 560 -21.03 -15.93 0.91
CA ASP A 560 -22.32 -15.31 0.62
C ASP A 560 -23.26 -15.34 1.84
N LEU A 561 -23.29 -16.43 2.62
CA LEU A 561 -24.13 -16.50 3.83
C LEU A 561 -23.70 -15.51 4.91
N ILE A 562 -22.40 -15.26 5.07
CA ILE A 562 -21.89 -14.27 6.02
C ILE A 562 -22.39 -12.86 5.63
N VAL A 563 -22.24 -12.48 4.36
CA VAL A 563 -22.71 -11.18 3.87
C VAL A 563 -24.23 -11.07 3.94
N LEU A 564 -24.95 -12.12 3.51
CA LEU A 564 -26.41 -12.17 3.54
C LEU A 564 -26.95 -12.06 4.97
N GLY A 565 -26.26 -12.70 5.93
CA GLY A 565 -26.58 -12.60 7.36
C GLY A 565 -26.46 -11.17 7.88
N GLY A 566 -25.41 -10.47 7.49
CA GLY A 566 -25.23 -9.05 7.79
C GLY A 566 -26.33 -8.17 7.16
N CYS A 567 -26.67 -8.39 5.89
CA CYS A 567 -27.76 -7.69 5.21
C CYS A 567 -29.11 -7.91 5.93
N ALA A 568 -29.44 -9.17 6.26
CA ALA A 568 -30.67 -9.51 6.99
C ALA A 568 -30.71 -8.86 8.39
N ALA A 569 -29.57 -8.82 9.08
CA ALA A 569 -29.46 -8.14 10.39
C ALA A 569 -29.73 -6.64 10.30
N VAL A 570 -29.17 -5.98 9.28
CA VAL A 570 -29.40 -4.52 9.05
C VAL A 570 -30.87 -4.24 8.72
N GLU A 571 -31.48 -5.05 7.84
CA GLU A 571 -32.90 -4.91 7.49
C GLU A 571 -33.81 -5.12 8.71
N LYS A 572 -33.51 -6.12 9.54
CA LYS A 572 -34.23 -6.39 10.78
C LYS A 572 -34.10 -5.24 11.77
N ALA A 573 -32.87 -4.75 11.99
CA ALA A 573 -32.61 -3.63 12.89
C ALA A 573 -33.30 -2.33 12.45
N ALA A 574 -33.35 -2.07 11.15
CA ALA A 574 -34.06 -0.94 10.57
C ALA A 574 -35.59 -1.08 10.75
N SER A 575 -36.13 -2.28 10.48
CA SER A 575 -37.55 -2.57 10.69
C SER A 575 -37.96 -2.41 12.15
N ASP A 576 -37.13 -2.87 13.10
CA ASP A 576 -37.37 -2.71 14.55
C ASP A 576 -37.30 -1.24 14.99
N ALA A 577 -36.61 -0.39 14.24
CA ALA A 577 -36.58 1.06 14.38
C ALA A 577 -37.76 1.77 13.67
N GLY A 578 -38.61 1.03 12.96
CA GLY A 578 -39.77 1.56 12.23
C GLY A 578 -39.45 2.09 10.83
N VAL A 579 -38.30 1.77 10.26
CA VAL A 579 -37.90 2.16 8.91
C VAL A 579 -37.71 0.91 8.07
N SER A 580 -38.38 0.83 6.93
CA SER A 580 -38.15 -0.26 5.96
C SER A 580 -37.03 0.11 5.01
N VAL A 581 -36.05 -0.76 4.88
CA VAL A 581 -34.95 -0.67 3.92
C VAL A 581 -34.66 -2.05 3.34
N ASP A 582 -34.33 -2.09 2.07
CA ASP A 582 -33.80 -3.28 1.41
C ASP A 582 -32.29 -3.08 1.24
N VAL A 583 -31.49 -4.02 1.76
CA VAL A 583 -30.03 -4.00 1.62
C VAL A 583 -29.68 -4.88 0.43
N PRO A 584 -29.13 -4.30 -0.66
CA PRO A 584 -28.79 -5.09 -1.84
C PRO A 584 -27.84 -6.23 -1.51
N PHE A 585 -28.07 -7.38 -2.15
CA PHE A 585 -27.20 -8.55 -2.04
C PHE A 585 -27.03 -9.19 -3.41
N THR A 586 -25.76 -9.41 -3.81
CA THR A 586 -25.42 -10.11 -5.05
C THR A 586 -24.67 -11.38 -4.69
N PRO A 587 -25.20 -12.58 -5.02
CA PRO A 587 -24.52 -13.84 -4.79
C PRO A 587 -23.33 -14.02 -5.75
N GLY A 588 -22.48 -15.02 -5.45
CA GLY A 588 -21.37 -15.39 -6.34
C GLY A 588 -19.99 -15.38 -5.70
N ARG A 589 -19.90 -15.11 -4.39
CA ARG A 589 -18.66 -15.36 -3.62
C ARG A 589 -18.46 -16.86 -3.46
N ASN A 590 -17.20 -17.26 -3.29
CA ASN A 590 -16.86 -18.66 -2.98
C ASN A 590 -15.96 -18.76 -1.74
N ASP A 591 -15.71 -19.97 -1.28
CA ASP A 591 -15.02 -20.26 -0.04
C ASP A 591 -13.57 -20.67 -0.35
N ALA A 592 -12.57 -19.87 0.06
CA ALA A 592 -11.17 -20.21 -0.05
C ALA A 592 -10.76 -21.33 0.92
N THR A 593 -9.69 -22.04 0.60
CA THR A 593 -9.09 -23.03 1.50
C THR A 593 -7.95 -22.44 2.33
N ALA A 594 -7.46 -23.19 3.32
CA ALA A 594 -6.29 -22.80 4.10
C ALA A 594 -5.02 -22.69 3.22
N GLU A 595 -4.89 -23.59 2.24
CA GLU A 595 -3.78 -23.63 1.29
C GLU A 595 -3.80 -22.45 0.31
N GLN A 596 -4.96 -21.82 0.11
CA GLN A 596 -5.17 -20.62 -0.71
C GLN A 596 -5.04 -19.33 0.11
N THR A 597 -4.64 -19.41 1.36
CA THR A 597 -4.52 -18.27 2.27
C THR A 597 -3.05 -18.02 2.62
N ASP A 598 -2.50 -16.89 2.19
CA ASP A 598 -1.14 -16.46 2.55
C ASP A 598 -1.09 -15.99 4.01
N VAL A 599 -0.98 -16.95 4.92
CA VAL A 599 -1.02 -16.71 6.38
C VAL A 599 0.05 -15.70 6.83
N GLN A 600 1.23 -15.72 6.18
CA GLN A 600 2.32 -14.80 6.54
C GLN A 600 1.96 -13.34 6.30
N THR A 601 1.28 -13.05 5.20
CA THR A 601 0.95 -11.67 4.84
C THR A 601 -0.45 -11.26 5.26
N PHE A 602 -1.37 -12.22 5.51
CA PHE A 602 -2.71 -11.91 6.07
C PHE A 602 -2.64 -11.25 7.44
N ARG A 603 -1.60 -11.48 8.24
CA ARG A 603 -1.38 -10.79 9.52
C ARG A 603 -1.39 -9.25 9.40
N TRP A 604 -1.00 -8.72 8.24
CA TRP A 604 -1.00 -7.28 7.99
C TRP A 604 -2.39 -6.68 7.77
N LEU A 605 -3.41 -7.53 7.57
CA LEU A 605 -4.81 -7.13 7.52
C LEU A 605 -5.44 -7.06 8.92
N GLU A 606 -4.78 -7.60 9.96
CA GLU A 606 -5.24 -7.48 11.35
C GLU A 606 -5.16 -6.02 11.79
N PRO A 607 -6.28 -5.43 12.22
CA PRO A 607 -6.24 -4.06 12.69
C PRO A 607 -5.45 -3.95 14.00
N VAL A 608 -4.47 -3.07 14.03
CA VAL A 608 -3.77 -2.67 15.26
C VAL A 608 -4.69 -1.81 16.15
N SER A 609 -5.54 -1.01 15.51
CA SER A 609 -6.64 -0.26 16.13
C SER A 609 -7.79 -0.20 15.12
N ASP A 610 -9.03 -0.37 15.59
CA ASP A 610 -10.23 -0.30 14.77
C ASP A 610 -11.32 0.54 15.44
N GLY A 611 -11.38 1.81 15.05
CA GLY A 611 -12.39 2.72 15.56
C GLY A 611 -13.83 2.34 15.19
N PHE A 612 -14.06 1.54 14.12
CA PHE A 612 -15.41 1.03 13.80
C PHE A 612 -15.94 0.07 14.86
N ARG A 613 -15.06 -0.68 15.54
CA ARG A 613 -15.41 -1.67 16.55
C ARG A 613 -14.89 -1.32 17.94
N ASN A 614 -14.44 -0.09 18.16
CA ASN A 614 -13.82 0.37 19.42
C ASN A 614 -12.75 -0.61 19.95
N PHE A 615 -11.93 -1.12 19.04
CA PHE A 615 -10.84 -2.03 19.35
C PHE A 615 -9.50 -1.29 19.34
N HIS A 616 -8.69 -1.54 20.35
CA HIS A 616 -7.35 -1.00 20.49
C HIS A 616 -6.44 -2.05 21.14
N ARG A 617 -5.28 -2.28 20.56
CA ARG A 617 -4.32 -3.25 21.12
C ARG A 617 -3.46 -2.60 22.18
N ASP A 618 -3.45 -3.21 23.38
CA ASP A 618 -2.70 -2.71 24.53
C ASP A 618 -1.20 -3.07 24.48
N ASP A 619 -0.82 -4.02 23.61
CA ASP A 619 0.54 -4.53 23.45
C ASP A 619 1.37 -3.75 22.41
N ILE A 620 0.81 -2.72 21.79
CA ILE A 620 1.46 -1.92 20.76
C ILE A 620 1.55 -0.46 21.18
N THR A 621 2.72 0.12 20.99
CA THR A 621 2.89 1.58 21.09
C THR A 621 2.58 2.22 19.74
N TYR A 622 1.70 3.21 19.75
CA TYR A 622 1.25 3.91 18.56
C TYR A 622 1.93 5.27 18.44
N ASN A 623 2.45 5.57 17.26
CA ASN A 623 3.03 6.87 16.94
C ASN A 623 1.98 7.89 16.48
N VAL A 624 0.75 7.43 16.22
CA VAL A 624 -0.40 8.22 15.80
C VAL A 624 -1.61 7.98 16.70
N SER A 625 -2.54 8.92 16.75
CA SER A 625 -3.71 8.78 17.61
C SER A 625 -4.70 7.74 17.09
N PRO A 626 -5.52 7.10 17.97
CA PRO A 626 -6.55 6.15 17.56
C PRO A 626 -7.53 6.70 16.53
N GLU A 627 -7.89 7.97 16.61
CA GLU A 627 -8.79 8.63 15.68
C GLU A 627 -8.16 8.87 14.30
N GLU A 628 -6.84 9.08 14.23
CA GLU A 628 -6.12 9.17 12.96
C GLU A 628 -6.03 7.80 12.28
N ILE A 629 -5.73 6.74 13.03
CA ILE A 629 -5.79 5.36 12.52
C ILE A 629 -7.21 5.01 12.05
N PHE A 630 -8.23 5.50 12.78
CA PHE A 630 -9.61 5.29 12.41
C PHE A 630 -9.99 5.98 11.08
N MET A 631 -9.53 7.21 10.88
CA MET A 631 -9.69 7.92 9.61
C MET A 631 -8.96 7.20 8.48
N ASP A 632 -7.73 6.72 8.74
CA ASP A 632 -6.95 5.95 7.76
C ASP A 632 -7.67 4.66 7.33
N ARG A 633 -8.29 3.94 8.27
CA ARG A 633 -9.11 2.77 7.93
C ARG A 633 -10.34 3.13 7.11
N ALA A 634 -10.98 4.27 7.39
CA ALA A 634 -12.08 4.75 6.56
C ALA A 634 -11.62 5.06 5.12
N ALA A 635 -10.42 5.64 4.98
CA ALA A 635 -9.80 5.88 3.69
C ALA A 635 -9.46 4.58 2.95
N LEU A 636 -8.87 3.59 3.63
CA LEU A 636 -8.59 2.26 3.05
C LEU A 636 -9.86 1.52 2.61
N LEU A 637 -11.00 1.80 3.23
CA LEU A 637 -12.31 1.31 2.80
C LEU A 637 -12.95 2.21 1.72
N GLY A 638 -12.26 3.22 1.22
CA GLY A 638 -12.77 4.14 0.20
C GLY A 638 -14.02 4.91 0.64
N LEU A 639 -14.18 5.17 1.94
CA LEU A 639 -15.35 5.84 2.51
C LEU A 639 -15.17 7.36 2.47
N SER A 640 -16.22 8.05 2.09
CA SER A 640 -16.35 9.50 2.31
C SER A 640 -16.69 9.82 3.77
N ALA A 641 -16.50 11.07 4.18
CA ALA A 641 -16.84 11.51 5.55
C ALA A 641 -18.31 11.26 5.93
N PRO A 642 -19.33 11.51 5.06
CA PRO A 642 -20.71 11.12 5.34
C PRO A 642 -20.92 9.62 5.52
N GLU A 643 -20.31 8.77 4.64
CA GLU A 643 -20.40 7.31 4.74
C GLU A 643 -19.75 6.80 6.04
N TRP A 644 -18.57 7.33 6.37
CA TRP A 644 -17.87 7.02 7.61
C TRP A 644 -18.74 7.37 8.83
N THR A 645 -19.32 8.58 8.86
CA THR A 645 -20.20 9.04 9.96
C THR A 645 -21.43 8.14 10.09
N ALA A 646 -22.12 7.84 8.99
CA ALA A 646 -23.32 6.98 9.02
C ALA A 646 -23.00 5.57 9.53
N LEU A 647 -21.91 4.97 9.05
CA LEU A 647 -21.48 3.64 9.47
C LEU A 647 -21.16 3.60 10.97
N VAL A 648 -20.43 4.58 11.49
CA VAL A 648 -20.08 4.61 12.92
C VAL A 648 -21.35 4.70 13.77
N GLY A 649 -22.23 5.64 13.48
CA GLY A 649 -23.49 5.79 14.25
C GLY A 649 -24.32 4.52 14.24
N GLY A 650 -24.46 3.86 13.08
CA GLY A 650 -25.20 2.61 12.96
C GLY A 650 -24.53 1.43 13.65
N LEU A 651 -23.22 1.20 13.44
CA LEU A 651 -22.48 0.12 14.08
C LEU A 651 -22.51 0.23 15.62
N ARG A 652 -22.48 1.45 16.16
CA ARG A 652 -22.59 1.67 17.60
C ARG A 652 -23.95 1.26 18.16
N VAL A 653 -25.04 1.69 17.54
CA VAL A 653 -26.38 1.29 18.03
C VAL A 653 -26.71 -0.17 17.75
N LEU A 654 -26.04 -0.80 16.76
CA LEU A 654 -26.11 -2.23 16.52
C LEU A 654 -25.26 -3.05 17.51
N ASP A 655 -24.45 -2.42 18.35
CA ASP A 655 -23.55 -3.06 19.31
C ASP A 655 -22.55 -4.04 18.63
N VAL A 656 -21.83 -3.54 17.61
CA VAL A 656 -20.87 -4.30 16.80
C VAL A 656 -19.44 -4.21 17.36
N ASN A 657 -19.26 -3.68 18.55
CA ASN A 657 -17.95 -3.50 19.16
C ASN A 657 -17.21 -4.83 19.42
N ALA A 658 -15.89 -4.77 19.35
CA ALA A 658 -15.08 -5.90 19.81
C ALA A 658 -15.21 -6.10 21.31
N LYS A 659 -15.24 -7.37 21.74
CA LYS A 659 -15.26 -7.70 23.16
C LYS A 659 -13.90 -7.38 23.79
N GLY A 660 -13.90 -6.57 24.83
CA GLY A 660 -12.67 -6.11 25.51
C GLY A 660 -12.96 -4.90 26.39
N ALA A 661 -11.91 -4.14 26.69
CA ALA A 661 -12.00 -2.99 27.60
C ALA A 661 -13.05 -1.93 27.15
N TYR A 662 -13.21 -1.75 25.85
CA TYR A 662 -14.08 -0.71 25.27
C TYR A 662 -15.38 -1.24 24.68
N HIS A 663 -15.79 -2.48 25.00
CA HIS A 663 -16.98 -3.11 24.42
C HIS A 663 -18.26 -2.29 24.55
N GLN A 664 -18.48 -1.65 25.68
CA GLN A 664 -19.69 -0.83 25.94
C GLN A 664 -19.53 0.65 25.53
N HIS A 665 -18.38 1.05 25.02
CA HIS A 665 -18.12 2.45 24.67
C HIS A 665 -18.74 2.80 23.30
N GLY A 666 -19.31 3.99 23.21
CA GLY A 666 -19.97 4.45 21.98
C GLY A 666 -21.39 3.90 21.77
N VAL A 667 -21.84 2.92 22.55
CA VAL A 667 -23.19 2.36 22.46
C VAL A 667 -24.17 3.31 23.16
N PHE A 668 -24.45 4.45 22.48
CA PHE A 668 -25.27 5.55 23.04
C PHE A 668 -26.76 5.32 22.79
N THR A 669 -27.27 4.15 23.16
CA THR A 669 -28.69 3.78 23.00
C THR A 669 -29.15 2.90 24.16
N ASP A 670 -30.44 3.00 24.48
CA ASP A 670 -31.09 2.09 25.43
C ASP A 670 -31.67 0.85 24.72
N ARG A 671 -31.49 0.73 23.39
CA ARG A 671 -32.01 -0.34 22.53
C ARG A 671 -30.91 -0.90 21.61
N PRO A 672 -29.86 -1.54 22.15
CA PRO A 672 -28.82 -2.15 21.32
C PRO A 672 -29.41 -3.16 20.30
N GLY A 673 -28.88 -3.21 19.09
CA GLY A 673 -29.38 -4.06 18.00
C GLY A 673 -30.52 -3.43 17.18
N VAL A 674 -30.95 -2.21 17.49
CA VAL A 674 -31.99 -1.48 16.75
C VAL A 674 -31.35 -0.27 16.06
N LEU A 675 -31.52 -0.14 14.74
CA LEU A 675 -30.85 0.88 13.92
C LEU A 675 -31.53 2.26 14.08
N THR A 676 -31.23 2.91 15.20
CA THR A 676 -31.73 4.26 15.53
C THR A 676 -30.66 5.33 15.31
N ASN A 677 -31.03 6.60 15.35
CA ASN A 677 -30.07 7.70 15.39
C ASN A 677 -29.66 8.14 16.81
N ASP A 678 -29.88 7.27 17.80
CA ASP A 678 -29.63 7.55 19.23
C ASP A 678 -28.17 7.94 19.49
N PHE A 679 -27.19 7.37 18.75
CA PHE A 679 -25.79 7.75 18.85
C PHE A 679 -25.62 9.27 18.68
N PHE A 680 -26.17 9.83 17.62
CA PHE A 680 -26.05 11.25 17.32
C PHE A 680 -26.89 12.13 18.25
N LEU A 681 -28.09 11.67 18.61
CA LEU A 681 -28.95 12.38 19.56
C LEU A 681 -28.26 12.54 20.91
N ASN A 682 -27.65 11.49 21.45
CA ASN A 682 -26.97 11.53 22.73
C ASN A 682 -25.61 12.25 22.66
N LEU A 683 -24.87 12.11 21.55
CA LEU A 683 -23.58 12.77 21.32
C LEU A 683 -23.72 14.30 21.32
N THR A 684 -24.78 14.82 20.70
CA THR A 684 -24.98 16.27 20.47
C THR A 684 -25.90 16.94 21.49
N SER A 685 -26.50 16.17 22.41
CA SER A 685 -27.46 16.69 23.37
C SER A 685 -26.85 17.67 24.37
N PRO A 686 -27.41 18.86 24.53
CA PRO A 686 -26.94 19.82 25.54
C PRO A 686 -27.32 19.44 26.98
N ASP A 687 -28.19 18.45 27.20
CA ASP A 687 -28.58 17.99 28.54
C ASP A 687 -27.48 17.20 29.23
N PHE A 688 -26.49 16.75 28.47
CA PHE A 688 -25.36 15.97 28.96
C PHE A 688 -24.03 16.74 28.89
N GLU A 689 -23.04 16.24 29.61
CA GLU A 689 -21.65 16.70 29.52
C GLU A 689 -20.68 15.51 29.47
N TRP A 690 -19.65 15.66 28.65
CA TRP A 690 -18.56 14.69 28.56
C TRP A 690 -17.50 14.99 29.62
N LYS A 691 -17.01 13.93 30.30
CA LYS A 691 -15.91 14.03 31.26
C LYS A 691 -14.86 12.99 30.95
N LYS A 692 -13.60 13.40 30.92
CA LYS A 692 -12.44 12.53 30.81
C LYS A 692 -12.34 11.68 32.08
N VAL A 693 -12.13 10.36 31.93
CA VAL A 693 -12.05 9.41 33.05
C VAL A 693 -10.60 9.19 33.49
N ASP A 694 -9.69 9.10 32.53
CA ASP A 694 -8.27 8.80 32.75
C ASP A 694 -7.37 9.98 32.37
N SER A 695 -6.11 9.96 32.82
CA SER A 695 -5.12 10.97 32.48
C SER A 695 -4.67 10.91 31.02
N GLU A 696 -4.85 9.77 30.36
CA GLU A 696 -4.45 9.52 28.98
C GLU A 696 -5.52 9.98 27.98
N GLY A 697 -6.76 10.19 28.46
CA GLY A 697 -7.87 10.67 27.64
C GLY A 697 -8.33 9.66 26.58
N LEU A 698 -8.28 8.38 26.89
CA LEU A 698 -8.81 7.32 26.04
C LEU A 698 -10.29 7.05 26.32
N GLU A 699 -10.72 7.18 27.57
CA GLU A 699 -12.07 6.91 28.05
C GLU A 699 -12.76 8.18 28.55
N PHE A 700 -14.04 8.30 28.20
CA PHE A 700 -14.92 9.41 28.61
C PHE A 700 -16.24 8.88 29.11
N THR A 701 -16.89 9.67 29.99
CA THR A 701 -18.26 9.43 30.43
C THR A 701 -19.19 10.55 30.00
N LEU A 702 -20.40 10.17 29.56
CA LEU A 702 -21.50 11.09 29.34
C LEU A 702 -22.35 11.17 30.60
N ASN A 703 -22.42 12.35 31.21
CA ASN A 703 -23.10 12.55 32.48
C ASN A 703 -24.28 13.51 32.30
N ASP A 704 -25.41 13.17 32.90
CA ASP A 704 -26.57 14.06 32.96
C ASP A 704 -26.21 15.31 33.78
N ARG A 705 -26.44 16.51 33.21
CA ARG A 705 -26.04 17.77 33.85
C ARG A 705 -26.83 18.10 35.14
N ARG A 706 -28.00 17.50 35.33
CA ARG A 706 -28.88 17.76 36.48
C ARG A 706 -28.65 16.78 37.59
N SER A 707 -28.59 15.50 37.27
CA SER A 707 -28.38 14.44 38.28
C SER A 707 -26.91 14.13 38.53
N GLY A 708 -26.01 14.39 37.61
CA GLY A 708 -24.62 14.01 37.64
C GLY A 708 -24.38 12.51 37.37
N GLU A 709 -25.42 11.75 37.07
CA GLU A 709 -25.34 10.32 36.81
C GLU A 709 -24.71 10.05 35.41
N THR A 710 -23.81 9.07 35.38
CA THR A 710 -23.23 8.60 34.12
C THR A 710 -24.24 7.80 33.33
N LYS A 711 -24.47 8.21 32.08
CA LYS A 711 -25.40 7.53 31.18
C LYS A 711 -24.69 6.58 30.24
N PHE A 712 -23.60 7.03 29.61
CA PHE A 712 -22.84 6.24 28.63
C PHE A 712 -21.34 6.47 28.80
N LYS A 713 -20.57 5.61 28.15
CA LYS A 713 -19.11 5.71 28.00
C LYS A 713 -18.72 5.87 26.56
N ALA A 714 -17.60 6.53 26.28
CA ALA A 714 -17.07 6.75 24.95
C ALA A 714 -15.55 6.59 24.90
N THR A 715 -15.04 6.30 23.73
CA THR A 715 -13.63 6.46 23.36
C THR A 715 -13.39 7.78 22.63
N ARG A 716 -12.14 8.09 22.35
CA ARG A 716 -11.75 9.21 21.47
C ARG A 716 -12.36 9.06 20.07
N CYS A 717 -12.40 7.85 19.54
CA CYS A 717 -12.99 7.55 18.23
C CYS A 717 -14.49 7.90 18.13
N ASP A 718 -15.21 7.82 19.25
CA ASP A 718 -16.62 8.23 19.30
C ASP A 718 -16.75 9.76 19.35
N LEU A 719 -15.89 10.41 20.15
CA LEU A 719 -16.01 11.84 20.42
C LEU A 719 -15.55 12.75 19.29
N ILE A 720 -14.72 12.27 18.36
CA ILE A 720 -14.33 13.09 17.19
C ILE A 720 -15.54 13.56 16.38
N PHE A 721 -16.64 12.77 16.34
CA PHE A 721 -17.87 13.15 15.63
C PHE A 721 -18.64 14.29 16.31
N GLY A 722 -18.30 14.63 17.55
CA GLY A 722 -18.80 15.82 18.23
C GLY A 722 -17.75 16.93 18.35
N ALA A 723 -16.47 16.60 18.34
CA ALA A 723 -15.36 17.52 18.56
C ALA A 723 -14.84 18.17 17.26
N ASN A 724 -14.63 17.37 16.19
CA ASN A 724 -14.23 17.91 14.89
C ASN A 724 -15.39 18.65 14.24
N SER A 725 -15.17 19.91 13.81
CA SER A 725 -16.25 20.76 13.32
C SER A 725 -16.96 20.23 12.06
N GLN A 726 -16.26 19.54 11.18
CA GLN A 726 -16.84 18.97 9.97
C GLN A 726 -17.65 17.71 10.29
N LEU A 727 -17.11 16.78 11.07
CA LEU A 727 -17.82 15.57 11.49
C LEU A 727 -19.02 15.90 12.37
N ARG A 728 -18.92 16.94 13.23
CA ARG A 728 -20.06 17.40 14.04
C ARG A 728 -21.22 17.89 13.18
N GLN A 729 -20.96 18.59 12.07
CA GLN A 729 -22.06 19.00 11.17
C GLN A 729 -22.79 17.79 10.59
N LEU A 730 -22.06 16.69 10.28
CA LEU A 730 -22.66 15.43 9.84
C LEU A 730 -23.44 14.76 10.96
N ALA A 731 -22.90 14.74 12.19
CA ALA A 731 -23.59 14.20 13.36
C ALA A 731 -24.89 14.98 13.67
N GLU A 732 -24.85 16.30 13.64
CA GLU A 732 -26.02 17.17 13.81
C GLU A 732 -27.07 16.96 12.72
N PHE A 733 -26.63 16.71 11.47
CA PHE A 733 -27.53 16.38 10.37
C PHE A 733 -28.32 15.09 10.62
N TYR A 734 -27.70 14.06 11.17
CA TYR A 734 -28.40 12.81 11.53
C TYR A 734 -29.20 12.93 12.84
N ALA A 735 -28.87 13.88 13.72
CA ALA A 735 -29.62 14.14 14.95
C ALA A 735 -30.89 14.98 14.76
N GLN A 736 -31.03 15.71 13.65
CA GLN A 736 -32.15 16.60 13.39
C GLN A 736 -33.44 15.85 13.02
N LYS A 737 -34.56 16.59 12.92
CA LYS A 737 -35.83 16.02 12.45
C LYS A 737 -35.71 15.44 11.04
N GLY A 738 -36.08 14.16 10.88
CA GLY A 738 -35.95 13.38 9.63
C GLY A 738 -34.56 12.73 9.46
N GLY A 739 -33.63 13.01 10.37
CA GLY A 739 -32.28 12.44 10.32
C GLY A 739 -32.25 10.93 10.51
N HIS A 740 -33.19 10.36 11.27
CA HIS A 740 -33.27 8.90 11.50
C HIS A 740 -33.49 8.11 10.19
N GLU A 741 -34.51 8.43 9.42
CA GLU A 741 -34.78 7.73 8.15
C GLU A 741 -33.63 7.93 7.15
N LYS A 742 -33.00 9.12 7.15
CA LYS A 742 -31.86 9.38 6.30
C LYS A 742 -30.66 8.56 6.72
N LEU A 743 -30.38 8.48 8.03
CA LEU A 743 -29.30 7.64 8.58
C LEU A 743 -29.47 6.18 8.17
N VAL A 744 -30.68 5.61 8.31
CA VAL A 744 -30.93 4.20 7.95
C VAL A 744 -30.61 3.95 6.48
N ARG A 745 -31.04 4.84 5.58
CA ARG A 745 -30.74 4.72 4.14
C ARG A 745 -29.26 4.87 3.83
N ASP A 746 -28.59 5.86 4.42
CA ASP A 746 -27.18 6.12 4.20
C ASP A 746 -26.30 5.01 4.78
N PHE A 747 -26.67 4.49 5.96
CA PHE A 747 -26.03 3.34 6.57
C PHE A 747 -26.15 2.09 5.66
N ALA A 748 -27.35 1.79 5.16
CA ALA A 748 -27.56 0.64 4.28
C ALA A 748 -26.75 0.77 2.97
N ALA A 749 -26.68 1.97 2.41
CA ALA A 749 -25.86 2.23 1.21
C ALA A 749 -24.35 2.06 1.48
N ALA A 750 -23.85 2.67 2.55
CA ALA A 750 -22.45 2.56 2.94
C ALA A 750 -22.07 1.13 3.38
N TRP A 751 -22.99 0.42 4.06
CA TRP A 751 -22.84 -0.99 4.38
C TRP A 751 -22.70 -1.83 3.12
N ASN A 752 -23.62 -1.66 2.16
CA ASN A 752 -23.56 -2.38 0.88
C ASN A 752 -22.26 -2.11 0.14
N LYS A 753 -21.79 -0.87 0.13
CA LYS A 753 -20.49 -0.50 -0.46
C LYS A 753 -19.36 -1.33 0.12
N VAL A 754 -19.26 -1.42 1.46
CA VAL A 754 -18.22 -2.21 2.13
C VAL A 754 -18.36 -3.72 1.83
N MET A 755 -19.58 -4.24 1.82
CA MET A 755 -19.83 -5.65 1.52
C MET A 755 -19.52 -6.04 0.06
N MET A 756 -19.47 -5.06 -0.85
CA MET A 756 -19.28 -5.28 -2.29
C MET A 756 -17.90 -4.88 -2.79
N HIS A 757 -17.05 -4.33 -1.97
CA HIS A 757 -15.73 -3.81 -2.40
C HIS A 757 -14.83 -4.84 -3.10
N ASP A 758 -14.92 -6.10 -2.73
CA ASP A 758 -14.12 -7.21 -3.25
C ASP A 758 -14.77 -7.94 -4.45
N ARG A 759 -15.93 -7.44 -4.92
CA ARG A 759 -16.65 -8.02 -6.07
C ARG A 759 -16.24 -7.31 -7.35
N PHE A 760 -15.23 -7.86 -8.01
CA PHE A 760 -14.71 -7.40 -9.30
C PHE A 760 -15.33 -8.11 -10.50
N ASP A 761 -16.29 -8.96 -10.25
CA ASP A 761 -16.98 -9.81 -11.21
C ASP A 761 -18.39 -9.30 -11.56
N VAL A 762 -18.88 -8.24 -10.87
CA VAL A 762 -20.22 -7.65 -11.04
C VAL A 762 -20.17 -6.15 -11.14
#